data_113de2067b3fc838cdeb598c9fe9f7a4
#
_entry.id   113de2067b3fc838cdeb598c9fe9f7a4
#
_cell.length_a   1.000
_cell.length_b   1.000
_cell.length_c   1.000
_cell.angle_alpha   90.00
_cell.angle_beta   90.00
_cell.angle_gamma   90.00
#
_symmetry.space_group_name_H-M   'P 1'
#
loop_
_entity.id
_entity.type
_entity.pdbx_description
1 polymer ?
#
loop_
_entity_poly.entity_id
_entity_poly.type
_entity_poly.pdbx_seq_one_letter_code
_entity_poly.pdbx_strand_id
1 'polypeptide(L)'
;MSRARQLSALVIRIILVSLLAPALAGAQDNSHWWEGFHPPGVMKGSYKGKVNVIVQRDGQVYVGGDFDRIGLVDAANIARWDGYRWHPLGEGVNGEVTTIYPAQTALFVAGNFTAAAGEPALYVARWTENQWYRMGDEDFDGHVYAFEYHNTTLYAGGNFTHYGATQMWHLAKWVGSEWERAESTGPVCYVCWPSQIRALKSYGSRLWVGGTFDSIDGTNMFNIAAWDEDNGYQELGTGPGIGPHSGYPTVVDCFEDQVGYILFGGQFLTADSDDCLGLGSSASGETLHGITPFNPADYWVNDLVDLGETTLVVTDKWLRSYGAATWGAAKGSMVGALCAEALGSTLYAGGELIASNTHADGIAYWNGYHWFRVGAGLGYRADFGDKGRTLTTWEGDLFVGGENTGVRSVSYDEPDCPGTMLYDGSSLRPLSPGLAYTYDSIVYQDQLYVGGEFNPGGGLAHVARREGDAWMPLGTGIGPSAARVNALTEWNGLLVMAGHFSSADGLVCDRLVAWDGAAFSLVDDAVFSGDLLAVCDYQGDLIVGGYFNTLDGAAMGRVARWDGASWDAMNGGFNGALQALGVWGGALYAGGEFTLANGVTVNGIARWDGAAWQPVGGGVDATVYALHATDHGLFVGGNFTQAGGAPAAAVARWNGVEWNPLGDGLTGGPLTPTVRDFAERNGHLYMTGNFLYAGGKLSAGLARWDQGSTGVVDDPVPAPAAPTLAVWPNPANPRFNVELRMPSAQPVRLTVLDVSGRHLATLHEGALDEGDHVFTWDGRDDAGRPLASGVYLLGLTGPAGSQGKRLVLLR
;
A
#
# COMPACT_ATOMS: atom_id res chain seq x y z
N MET A 1 19.37 -72.39 0.75
CA MET A 1 19.35 -71.20 -0.13
C MET A 1 18.05 -70.37 -0.03
N SER A 2 16.99 -70.80 0.63
CA SER A 2 15.71 -70.06 0.68
C SER A 2 15.57 -69.05 1.84
N ARG A 3 16.29 -69.17 2.94
CA ARG A 3 16.22 -68.25 4.09
C ARG A 3 17.11 -66.98 3.91
N ALA A 4 18.19 -67.07 3.15
CA ALA A 4 19.06 -65.90 2.88
C ALA A 4 18.44 -64.89 1.88
N ARG A 5 17.54 -65.33 0.99
CA ARG A 5 16.87 -64.46 0.02
C ARG A 5 15.64 -63.73 0.64
N GLN A 6 15.06 -64.27 1.72
CA GLN A 6 13.96 -63.60 2.44
C GLN A 6 14.45 -62.48 3.39
N LEU A 7 15.66 -62.65 3.97
CA LEU A 7 16.26 -61.64 4.81
C LEU A 7 16.81 -60.46 4.00
N SER A 8 17.37 -60.66 2.82
CA SER A 8 17.84 -59.59 1.93
C SER A 8 16.65 -58.76 1.34
N ALA A 9 15.52 -59.41 1.05
CA ALA A 9 14.33 -58.71 0.57
C ALA A 9 13.63 -57.86 1.69
N LEU A 10 13.70 -58.31 2.96
CA LEU A 10 13.16 -57.60 4.10
C LEU A 10 14.05 -56.41 4.50
N VAL A 11 15.38 -56.55 4.47
CA VAL A 11 16.33 -55.47 4.75
C VAL A 11 16.30 -54.40 3.64
N ILE A 12 16.15 -54.77 2.38
CA ILE A 12 15.98 -53.81 1.26
C ILE A 12 14.62 -53.10 1.35
N ARG A 13 13.56 -53.74 1.81
CA ARG A 13 12.28 -53.05 2.05
C ARG A 13 12.33 -52.11 3.25
N ILE A 14 13.05 -52.42 4.32
CA ILE A 14 13.21 -51.56 5.49
C ILE A 14 14.14 -50.37 5.17
N ILE A 15 15.19 -50.57 4.36
CA ILE A 15 16.08 -49.48 3.92
C ILE A 15 15.42 -48.60 2.85
N LEU A 16 14.56 -49.14 1.98
CA LEU A 16 13.78 -48.30 1.04
C LEU A 16 12.66 -47.53 1.73
N VAL A 17 12.08 -48.03 2.82
CA VAL A 17 11.07 -47.29 3.62
C VAL A 17 11.73 -46.21 4.51
N SER A 18 12.97 -46.44 4.98
CA SER A 18 13.72 -45.42 5.75
C SER A 18 14.43 -44.38 4.91
N LEU A 19 14.63 -44.59 3.59
CA LEU A 19 15.16 -43.61 2.64
C LEU A 19 14.08 -42.85 1.87
N LEU A 20 12.81 -43.27 1.96
CA LEU A 20 11.65 -42.54 1.41
C LEU A 20 10.83 -41.77 2.49
N ALA A 21 11.23 -41.87 3.76
CA ALA A 21 10.56 -41.14 4.83
C ALA A 21 10.83 -39.63 4.95
N PRO A 22 11.86 -39.00 4.26
CA PRO A 22 11.93 -37.53 4.21
C PRO A 22 11.17 -36.88 3.03
N ALA A 23 10.57 -37.67 2.11
CA ALA A 23 9.90 -37.11 0.92
C ALA A 23 8.35 -37.09 0.99
N LEU A 24 7.81 -37.36 2.17
CA LEU A 24 6.38 -37.23 2.47
C LEU A 24 6.16 -36.44 3.77
N ALA A 25 6.97 -35.42 4.01
CA ALA A 25 6.47 -34.26 4.71
C ALA A 25 5.42 -33.68 3.74
N GLY A 26 4.16 -33.95 3.97
CA GLY A 26 3.07 -33.41 3.19
C GLY A 26 3.28 -31.90 3.07
N ALA A 27 3.07 -31.35 1.90
CA ALA A 27 3.07 -29.91 1.71
C ALA A 27 2.24 -29.30 2.82
N GLN A 28 2.81 -28.36 3.59
CA GLN A 28 2.09 -27.73 4.69
C GLN A 28 0.91 -26.96 4.11
N ASP A 29 -0.24 -26.98 4.78
CA ASP A 29 -1.42 -26.28 4.30
C ASP A 29 -1.27 -24.76 4.49
N ASN A 30 -0.95 -24.08 3.42
CA ASN A 30 -0.83 -22.62 3.34
C ASN A 30 -2.15 -21.92 2.96
N SER A 31 -3.26 -22.67 2.82
CA SER A 31 -4.54 -22.08 2.38
C SER A 31 -5.11 -21.06 3.38
N HIS A 32 -4.79 -21.21 4.66
CA HIS A 32 -5.22 -20.30 5.73
C HIS A 32 -4.44 -18.97 5.79
N TRP A 33 -3.32 -18.84 5.10
CA TRP A 33 -2.63 -17.58 5.03
C TRP A 33 -3.29 -16.63 4.04
N TRP A 34 -3.65 -15.43 4.51
CA TRP A 34 -4.26 -14.41 3.69
C TRP A 34 -3.19 -13.60 2.93
N GLU A 35 -3.53 -13.21 1.69
CA GLU A 35 -2.63 -12.45 0.80
C GLU A 35 -2.97 -10.96 0.85
N GLY A 36 -2.78 -10.26 1.96
CA GLY A 36 -3.29 -8.90 2.09
C GLY A 36 -2.26 -7.83 2.42
N PHE A 37 -1.07 -8.18 2.92
CA PHE A 37 -0.10 -7.21 3.39
C PHE A 37 1.19 -7.26 2.57
N HIS A 38 1.14 -6.72 1.35
CA HIS A 38 2.31 -6.61 0.48
C HIS A 38 3.01 -5.26 0.65
N PRO A 39 4.32 -5.14 0.32
CA PRO A 39 4.92 -3.83 0.12
C PRO A 39 4.10 -3.05 -0.90
N PRO A 40 3.71 -1.80 -0.63
CA PRO A 40 3.03 -0.97 -1.61
C PRO A 40 3.97 -0.64 -2.77
N GLY A 41 3.41 -0.47 -3.98
CA GLY A 41 4.17 -0.09 -5.16
C GLY A 41 4.13 -1.13 -6.27
N VAL A 42 5.08 -1.04 -7.18
CA VAL A 42 5.22 -1.94 -8.33
C VAL A 42 6.44 -2.83 -8.17
N MET A 43 6.30 -4.10 -8.56
CA MET A 43 7.34 -5.11 -8.45
C MET A 43 7.59 -5.79 -9.80
N LYS A 44 8.83 -6.21 -10.06
CA LYS A 44 9.24 -7.05 -11.18
C LYS A 44 10.03 -8.25 -10.63
N GLY A 45 9.39 -9.41 -10.50
CA GLY A 45 9.94 -10.53 -9.76
C GLY A 45 10.24 -10.16 -8.30
N SER A 46 11.50 -10.26 -7.88
CA SER A 46 11.99 -9.85 -6.56
C SER A 46 12.55 -8.41 -6.53
N TYR A 47 12.50 -7.66 -7.63
CA TYR A 47 13.03 -6.31 -7.75
C TYR A 47 11.91 -5.27 -7.79
N LYS A 48 12.28 -4.00 -7.58
CA LYS A 48 11.36 -2.89 -7.81
C LYS A 48 10.99 -2.84 -9.28
N GLY A 49 9.70 -2.71 -9.55
CA GLY A 49 9.17 -2.41 -10.87
C GLY A 49 9.25 -0.90 -11.15
N LYS A 50 8.82 -0.52 -12.35
CA LYS A 50 8.87 0.84 -12.85
C LYS A 50 7.51 1.21 -13.45
N VAL A 51 7.02 2.40 -13.16
CA VAL A 51 5.85 3.00 -13.81
C VAL A 51 6.35 4.07 -14.78
N ASN A 52 6.03 3.92 -16.07
CA ASN A 52 6.43 4.86 -17.14
C ASN A 52 5.33 5.84 -17.49
N VAL A 53 4.07 5.46 -17.31
CA VAL A 53 2.91 6.24 -17.71
C VAL A 53 1.76 6.07 -16.74
N ILE A 54 1.10 7.17 -16.43
CA ILE A 54 -0.14 7.23 -15.66
C ILE A 54 -1.14 8.04 -16.48
N VAL A 55 -2.37 7.54 -16.62
CA VAL A 55 -3.45 8.27 -17.28
C VAL A 55 -4.75 8.10 -16.52
N GLN A 56 -5.62 9.08 -16.64
CA GLN A 56 -6.96 9.05 -16.04
C GLN A 56 -8.01 8.78 -17.11
N ARG A 57 -8.99 7.93 -16.79
CA ARG A 57 -10.18 7.74 -17.61
C ARG A 57 -11.35 7.30 -16.75
N ASP A 58 -12.51 7.91 -16.94
CA ASP A 58 -13.77 7.56 -16.26
C ASP A 58 -13.65 7.52 -14.72
N GLY A 59 -12.86 8.44 -14.13
CA GLY A 59 -12.63 8.52 -12.70
C GLY A 59 -11.71 7.44 -12.14
N GLN A 60 -11.01 6.70 -12.98
CA GLN A 60 -10.06 5.66 -12.63
C GLN A 60 -8.67 5.99 -13.14
N VAL A 61 -7.63 5.50 -12.45
CA VAL A 61 -6.22 5.70 -12.83
C VAL A 61 -5.70 4.41 -13.47
N TYR A 62 -5.12 4.53 -14.65
CA TYR A 62 -4.44 3.44 -15.36
C TYR A 62 -2.95 3.69 -15.32
N VAL A 63 -2.19 2.65 -15.07
CA VAL A 63 -0.72 2.71 -15.03
C VAL A 63 -0.11 1.67 -15.96
N GLY A 64 0.95 2.05 -16.64
CA GLY A 64 1.75 1.18 -17.47
C GLY A 64 3.22 1.29 -17.13
N GLY A 65 3.99 0.21 -17.32
CA GLY A 65 5.40 0.21 -16.98
C GLY A 65 6.08 -1.14 -17.17
N ASP A 66 7.13 -1.38 -16.41
CA ASP A 66 7.83 -2.65 -16.33
C ASP A 66 7.62 -3.28 -14.95
N PHE A 67 6.56 -4.06 -14.82
CA PHE A 67 6.20 -4.75 -13.57
C PHE A 67 5.37 -6.01 -13.85
N ASP A 68 5.40 -6.95 -12.93
CA ASP A 68 4.55 -8.14 -12.94
C ASP A 68 3.52 -8.12 -11.80
N ARG A 69 3.66 -7.15 -10.87
CA ARG A 69 2.76 -6.96 -9.73
C ARG A 69 2.66 -5.49 -9.36
N ILE A 70 1.45 -5.07 -8.96
CA ILE A 70 1.19 -3.73 -8.41
C ILE A 70 0.32 -3.85 -7.15
N GLY A 71 0.82 -3.33 -6.03
CA GLY A 71 0.19 -3.55 -4.74
C GLY A 71 0.01 -5.06 -4.48
N LEU A 72 -1.24 -5.50 -4.37
CA LEU A 72 -1.62 -6.89 -4.09
C LEU A 72 -1.91 -7.72 -5.35
N VAL A 73 -1.83 -7.12 -6.53
CA VAL A 73 -2.40 -7.70 -7.75
C VAL A 73 -1.28 -8.10 -8.71
N ASP A 74 -1.29 -9.36 -9.12
CA ASP A 74 -0.50 -9.80 -10.26
C ASP A 74 -1.05 -9.11 -11.51
N ALA A 75 -0.24 -8.25 -12.13
CA ALA A 75 -0.62 -7.45 -13.28
C ALA A 75 0.57 -7.28 -14.21
N ALA A 76 0.51 -7.90 -15.39
CA ALA A 76 1.59 -7.88 -16.34
C ALA A 76 1.66 -6.52 -17.05
N ASN A 77 2.53 -5.65 -16.53
CA ASN A 77 2.96 -4.36 -17.09
C ASN A 77 1.87 -3.27 -17.24
N ILE A 78 0.62 -3.57 -16.89
CA ILE A 78 -0.49 -2.61 -16.94
C ILE A 78 -1.55 -2.95 -15.90
N ALA A 79 -2.06 -1.93 -15.18
CA ALA A 79 -3.08 -2.08 -14.15
C ALA A 79 -3.98 -0.85 -14.06
N ARG A 80 -5.14 -1.02 -13.39
CA ARG A 80 -6.14 0.01 -13.14
C ARG A 80 -6.40 0.15 -11.65
N TRP A 81 -6.41 1.39 -11.15
CA TRP A 81 -6.80 1.76 -9.79
C TRP A 81 -8.19 2.37 -9.79
N ASP A 82 -9.12 1.84 -9.00
CA ASP A 82 -10.51 2.29 -8.90
C ASP A 82 -10.77 3.27 -7.72
N GLY A 83 -9.70 3.73 -7.07
CA GLY A 83 -9.77 4.56 -5.86
C GLY A 83 -9.59 3.75 -4.57
N TYR A 84 -9.75 2.42 -4.62
CA TYR A 84 -9.68 1.52 -3.47
C TYR A 84 -8.70 0.38 -3.65
N ARG A 85 -8.64 -0.21 -4.85
CA ARG A 85 -7.80 -1.38 -5.15
C ARG A 85 -7.32 -1.39 -6.60
N TRP A 86 -6.24 -2.12 -6.81
CA TRP A 86 -5.72 -2.39 -8.13
C TRP A 86 -6.50 -3.52 -8.82
N HIS A 87 -6.62 -3.43 -10.13
CA HIS A 87 -7.18 -4.46 -11.00
C HIS A 87 -6.24 -4.70 -12.17
N PRO A 88 -5.99 -5.96 -12.58
CA PRO A 88 -5.29 -6.24 -13.81
C PRO A 88 -6.19 -5.91 -15.01
N LEU A 89 -5.60 -5.65 -16.17
CA LEU A 89 -6.32 -5.57 -17.46
C LEU A 89 -6.21 -6.91 -18.20
N GLY A 90 -7.10 -7.86 -17.88
CA GLY A 90 -6.99 -9.22 -18.36
C GLY A 90 -5.65 -9.85 -17.95
N GLU A 91 -4.98 -10.56 -18.86
CA GLU A 91 -3.65 -11.12 -18.62
C GLU A 91 -2.52 -10.10 -18.86
N GLY A 92 -2.86 -8.84 -19.22
CA GLY A 92 -1.89 -7.78 -19.45
C GLY A 92 -1.11 -7.94 -20.76
N VAL A 93 0.10 -7.36 -20.80
CA VAL A 93 1.05 -7.45 -21.92
C VAL A 93 2.38 -8.05 -21.45
N ASN A 94 3.09 -8.76 -22.34
CA ASN A 94 4.28 -9.53 -21.98
C ASN A 94 5.59 -8.72 -21.92
N GLY A 95 5.54 -7.40 -22.04
CA GLY A 95 6.70 -6.51 -21.96
C GLY A 95 6.34 -5.12 -21.50
N GLU A 96 7.34 -4.28 -21.32
CA GLU A 96 7.23 -2.92 -20.78
C GLU A 96 6.24 -2.06 -21.56
N VAL A 97 5.33 -1.40 -20.86
CA VAL A 97 4.44 -0.36 -21.40
C VAL A 97 5.12 1.00 -21.27
N THR A 98 5.20 1.75 -22.36
CA THR A 98 5.82 3.09 -22.41
C THR A 98 4.80 4.21 -22.52
N THR A 99 3.64 3.94 -23.14
CA THR A 99 2.56 4.93 -23.26
C THR A 99 1.19 4.29 -23.25
N ILE A 100 0.22 5.03 -22.73
CA ILE A 100 -1.22 4.72 -22.75
C ILE A 100 -1.96 5.98 -23.21
N TYR A 101 -2.85 5.84 -24.18
CA TYR A 101 -3.74 6.92 -24.58
C TYR A 101 -5.19 6.58 -24.20
N PRO A 102 -5.84 7.35 -23.32
CA PRO A 102 -7.18 7.08 -22.81
C PRO A 102 -8.27 7.66 -23.71
N ALA A 103 -8.62 6.96 -24.79
CA ALA A 103 -9.75 7.37 -25.64
C ALA A 103 -11.10 7.04 -24.99
N GLN A 104 -12.20 7.64 -25.48
CA GLN A 104 -13.55 7.48 -24.90
C GLN A 104 -14.00 6.01 -24.80
N THR A 105 -13.67 5.17 -25.78
CA THR A 105 -14.16 3.78 -25.84
C THR A 105 -13.07 2.74 -25.66
N ALA A 106 -11.78 3.13 -25.64
CA ALA A 106 -10.66 2.21 -25.58
C ALA A 106 -9.45 2.84 -24.91
N LEU A 107 -8.51 2.02 -24.43
CA LEU A 107 -7.15 2.41 -24.15
C LEU A 107 -6.28 1.93 -25.32
N PHE A 108 -5.51 2.82 -25.91
CA PHE A 108 -4.43 2.48 -26.81
C PHE A 108 -3.15 2.38 -26.03
N VAL A 109 -2.47 1.25 -26.16
CA VAL A 109 -1.30 0.91 -25.34
C VAL A 109 -0.13 0.62 -26.25
N ALA A 110 1.02 1.22 -25.98
CA ALA A 110 2.22 0.88 -26.69
C ALA A 110 3.42 0.68 -25.75
N GLY A 111 4.43 -0.04 -26.24
CA GLY A 111 5.59 -0.37 -25.45
C GLY A 111 6.48 -1.42 -26.09
N ASN A 112 7.32 -2.03 -25.27
CA ASN A 112 8.27 -3.05 -25.69
C ASN A 112 7.72 -4.47 -25.43
N PHE A 113 6.53 -4.75 -25.94
CA PHE A 113 5.88 -6.06 -25.80
C PHE A 113 5.65 -6.70 -27.19
N THR A 114 5.45 -8.02 -27.21
CA THR A 114 5.19 -8.81 -28.42
C THR A 114 3.85 -9.52 -28.39
N ALA A 115 3.15 -9.48 -27.24
CA ALA A 115 1.85 -10.10 -27.06
C ALA A 115 1.00 -9.37 -26.01
N ALA A 116 -0.31 -9.38 -26.22
CA ALA A 116 -1.32 -8.93 -25.27
C ALA A 116 -2.29 -10.06 -24.96
N ALA A 117 -2.48 -10.43 -23.69
CA ALA A 117 -3.21 -11.62 -23.23
C ALA A 117 -2.81 -12.92 -23.97
N GLY A 118 -1.52 -13.08 -24.26
CA GLY A 118 -1.00 -14.24 -24.98
C GLY A 118 -1.14 -14.21 -26.52
N GLU A 119 -1.97 -13.32 -27.07
CA GLU A 119 -2.14 -13.16 -28.51
C GLU A 119 -1.07 -12.22 -29.09
N PRO A 120 -0.54 -12.49 -30.30
CA PRO A 120 0.48 -11.66 -30.92
C PRO A 120 0.03 -10.20 -31.11
N ALA A 121 0.81 -9.26 -30.58
CA ALA A 121 0.61 -7.83 -30.72
C ALA A 121 1.95 -7.13 -30.52
N LEU A 122 2.67 -6.86 -31.63
CA LEU A 122 4.01 -6.27 -31.53
C LEU A 122 3.91 -4.76 -31.39
N TYR A 123 4.41 -4.24 -30.26
CA TYR A 123 4.53 -2.85 -29.87
C TYR A 123 3.24 -2.08 -29.60
N VAL A 124 2.08 -2.51 -30.15
CA VAL A 124 0.79 -1.79 -30.01
C VAL A 124 -0.36 -2.74 -29.77
N ALA A 125 -1.26 -2.39 -28.85
CA ALA A 125 -2.52 -3.09 -28.58
C ALA A 125 -3.61 -2.13 -28.14
N ARG A 126 -4.85 -2.59 -28.21
CA ARG A 126 -6.03 -1.85 -27.78
C ARG A 126 -6.79 -2.66 -26.73
N TRP A 127 -7.09 -2.03 -25.60
CA TRP A 127 -7.97 -2.57 -24.58
C TRP A 127 -9.36 -1.94 -24.68
N THR A 128 -10.38 -2.74 -24.90
CA THR A 128 -11.78 -2.32 -24.93
C THR A 128 -12.68 -3.50 -24.58
N GLU A 129 -13.88 -3.26 -24.01
CA GLU A 129 -14.84 -4.31 -23.64
C GLU A 129 -14.22 -5.43 -22.77
N ASN A 130 -13.28 -5.07 -21.88
CA ASN A 130 -12.50 -5.99 -21.03
C ASN A 130 -11.72 -7.07 -21.81
N GLN A 131 -11.29 -6.76 -23.02
CA GLN A 131 -10.46 -7.63 -23.87
C GLN A 131 -9.36 -6.86 -24.59
N TRP A 132 -8.28 -7.58 -24.90
CA TRP A 132 -7.18 -7.08 -25.70
C TRP A 132 -7.42 -7.35 -27.18
N TYR A 133 -7.05 -6.41 -28.01
CA TYR A 133 -7.10 -6.52 -29.47
C TYR A 133 -5.79 -6.02 -30.07
N ARG A 134 -5.31 -6.74 -31.05
CA ARG A 134 -4.24 -6.28 -31.95
C ARG A 134 -4.73 -5.05 -32.73
N MET A 135 -3.81 -4.18 -33.09
CA MET A 135 -4.08 -3.01 -33.93
C MET A 135 -3.48 -3.21 -35.33
N GLY A 136 -4.29 -3.68 -36.28
CA GLY A 136 -3.92 -3.98 -37.63
C GLY A 136 -3.45 -5.42 -37.89
N ASP A 137 -3.26 -5.80 -39.15
CA ASP A 137 -2.86 -7.14 -39.55
C ASP A 137 -1.34 -7.31 -39.66
N GLU A 138 -0.59 -6.22 -39.77
CA GLU A 138 0.88 -6.17 -39.83
C GLU A 138 1.47 -5.62 -38.52
N ASP A 139 2.77 -5.57 -38.40
CA ASP A 139 3.51 -5.08 -37.26
C ASP A 139 4.43 -3.91 -37.62
N PHE A 140 4.65 -2.99 -36.67
CA PHE A 140 5.69 -1.97 -36.75
C PHE A 140 7.08 -2.63 -36.63
N ASP A 141 8.08 -2.07 -37.31
CA ASP A 141 9.48 -2.48 -37.19
C ASP A 141 10.23 -1.79 -36.03
N GLY A 142 9.54 -0.94 -35.27
CA GLY A 142 10.07 -0.19 -34.13
C GLY A 142 9.00 0.23 -33.15
N HIS A 143 9.45 0.82 -32.04
CA HIS A 143 8.57 1.20 -30.93
C HIS A 143 7.68 2.40 -31.27
N VAL A 144 6.46 2.40 -30.73
CA VAL A 144 5.57 3.55 -30.65
C VAL A 144 5.75 4.19 -29.26
N TYR A 145 5.98 5.50 -29.22
CA TYR A 145 6.23 6.27 -28.02
C TYR A 145 5.08 7.21 -27.62
N ALA A 146 4.27 7.62 -28.60
CA ALA A 146 3.18 8.56 -28.39
C ALA A 146 1.97 8.22 -29.24
N PHE A 147 0.78 8.49 -28.69
CA PHE A 147 -0.48 8.52 -29.41
C PHE A 147 -1.16 9.87 -29.21
N GLU A 148 -1.89 10.34 -30.22
CA GLU A 148 -2.73 11.53 -30.11
C GLU A 148 -3.87 11.49 -31.13
N TYR A 149 -5.06 11.94 -30.72
CA TYR A 149 -6.15 12.20 -31.65
C TYR A 149 -6.07 13.62 -32.23
N HIS A 150 -5.96 13.71 -33.54
CA HIS A 150 -6.06 14.97 -34.27
C HIS A 150 -7.16 14.87 -35.32
N ASN A 151 -8.09 15.83 -35.34
CA ASN A 151 -9.24 15.85 -36.26
C ASN A 151 -9.96 14.48 -36.38
N THR A 152 -10.24 13.82 -35.25
CA THR A 152 -10.91 12.50 -35.16
C THR A 152 -10.07 11.30 -35.64
N THR A 153 -8.85 11.50 -36.05
CA THR A 153 -7.93 10.44 -36.49
C THR A 153 -6.89 10.20 -35.40
N LEU A 154 -6.64 8.92 -35.06
CA LEU A 154 -5.56 8.56 -34.12
C LEU A 154 -4.23 8.53 -34.85
N TYR A 155 -3.24 9.23 -34.32
CA TYR A 155 -1.85 9.20 -34.80
C TYR A 155 -0.96 8.48 -33.80
N ALA A 156 0.09 7.83 -34.33
CA ALA A 156 1.13 7.16 -33.57
C ALA A 156 2.49 7.70 -33.99
N GLY A 157 3.31 8.11 -33.03
CA GLY A 157 4.70 8.55 -33.20
C GLY A 157 5.67 7.57 -32.57
N GLY A 158 6.84 7.38 -33.18
CA GLY A 158 7.81 6.41 -32.68
C GLY A 158 9.17 6.44 -33.38
N ASN A 159 9.94 5.37 -33.21
CA ASN A 159 11.17 5.15 -33.97
C ASN A 159 11.00 4.15 -35.14
N PHE A 160 9.78 3.69 -35.35
CA PHE A 160 9.44 2.78 -36.45
C PHE A 160 9.66 3.44 -37.82
N THR A 161 10.12 2.66 -38.78
CA THR A 161 10.27 3.12 -40.16
C THR A 161 9.32 2.42 -41.12
N HIS A 162 8.75 1.27 -40.72
CA HIS A 162 7.81 0.51 -41.50
C HIS A 162 6.66 -0.05 -40.63
N TYR A 163 5.52 -0.29 -41.32
CA TYR A 163 4.45 -1.14 -40.85
C TYR A 163 4.24 -2.22 -41.92
N GLY A 164 4.57 -3.48 -41.58
CA GLY A 164 4.76 -4.53 -42.57
C GLY A 164 5.77 -4.14 -43.63
N ALA A 165 5.32 -4.12 -44.90
CA ALA A 165 6.14 -3.68 -46.02
C ALA A 165 6.05 -2.17 -46.34
N THR A 166 5.16 -1.45 -45.70
CA THR A 166 4.87 -0.03 -45.95
C THR A 166 5.76 0.88 -45.12
N GLN A 167 6.48 1.79 -45.79
CA GLN A 167 7.32 2.76 -45.11
C GLN A 167 6.49 3.85 -44.41
N MET A 168 6.76 4.14 -43.13
CA MET A 168 5.93 4.98 -42.25
C MET A 168 6.60 6.28 -41.79
N TRP A 169 7.91 6.42 -41.83
CA TRP A 169 8.65 7.64 -41.47
C TRP A 169 8.34 8.20 -40.07
N HIS A 170 8.24 7.33 -39.06
CA HIS A 170 8.06 7.66 -37.65
C HIS A 170 6.68 8.21 -37.25
N LEU A 171 5.77 8.52 -38.23
CA LEU A 171 4.41 8.96 -37.99
C LEU A 171 3.42 8.13 -38.80
N ALA A 172 2.46 7.53 -38.13
CA ALA A 172 1.40 6.74 -38.73
C ALA A 172 0.01 7.26 -38.29
N LYS A 173 -1.02 7.03 -39.11
CA LYS A 173 -2.41 7.30 -38.76
C LYS A 173 -3.25 6.05 -38.86
N TRP A 174 -4.20 5.91 -37.94
CA TRP A 174 -5.13 4.77 -37.90
C TRP A 174 -6.34 5.04 -38.77
N VAL A 175 -6.56 4.22 -39.78
CA VAL A 175 -7.69 4.36 -40.75
C VAL A 175 -8.48 3.04 -40.82
N GLY A 176 -9.72 3.07 -40.31
CA GLY A 176 -10.57 1.89 -40.30
C GLY A 176 -10.05 0.75 -39.42
N SER A 177 -9.21 -0.12 -39.96
CA SER A 177 -8.64 -1.27 -39.26
C SER A 177 -7.13 -1.40 -39.40
N GLU A 178 -6.47 -0.46 -40.11
CA GLU A 178 -5.06 -0.53 -40.45
C GLU A 178 -4.33 0.79 -40.15
N TRP A 179 -2.99 0.67 -39.99
CA TRP A 179 -2.11 1.82 -39.92
C TRP A 179 -1.70 2.27 -41.34
N GLU A 180 -1.91 3.51 -41.62
CA GLU A 180 -1.49 4.15 -42.86
C GLU A 180 -0.39 5.19 -42.60
N ARG A 181 0.40 5.47 -43.59
CA ARG A 181 1.41 6.52 -43.57
C ARG A 181 0.71 7.89 -43.47
N ALA A 182 1.13 8.71 -42.51
CA ALA A 182 0.63 10.08 -42.39
C ALA A 182 1.23 11.01 -43.47
N GLU A 183 2.50 10.82 -43.83
CA GLU A 183 3.28 11.66 -44.75
C GLU A 183 4.14 10.87 -45.75
N SER A 184 4.55 11.54 -46.85
CA SER A 184 5.45 10.96 -47.86
C SER A 184 6.92 10.96 -47.44
N THR A 185 7.26 11.80 -46.46
CA THR A 185 8.62 11.96 -45.88
C THR A 185 8.48 12.15 -44.37
N GLY A 186 9.56 11.99 -43.60
CA GLY A 186 9.52 12.08 -42.17
C GLY A 186 10.79 12.64 -41.55
N PRO A 187 10.84 12.71 -40.21
CA PRO A 187 11.97 13.18 -39.45
C PRO A 187 13.27 12.43 -39.78
N VAL A 188 14.37 13.19 -39.95
CA VAL A 188 15.71 12.66 -40.17
C VAL A 188 16.67 13.33 -39.19
N CYS A 189 17.59 12.54 -38.66
CA CYS A 189 18.73 13.06 -37.91
C CYS A 189 20.04 12.72 -38.61
N TYR A 190 20.81 13.73 -39.00
CA TYR A 190 22.09 13.56 -39.66
C TYR A 190 23.28 13.48 -38.71
N VAL A 191 23.16 14.01 -37.51
CA VAL A 191 24.28 14.22 -36.56
C VAL A 191 24.08 13.51 -35.24
N CYS A 192 22.86 13.00 -34.94
CA CYS A 192 22.50 12.39 -33.70
C CYS A 192 22.05 10.93 -33.84
N TRP A 193 21.54 10.38 -32.81
CA TRP A 193 20.94 9.01 -32.74
C TRP A 193 19.78 8.86 -33.74
N PRO A 194 19.28 7.64 -33.99
CA PRO A 194 18.20 7.44 -34.94
C PRO A 194 17.03 8.40 -34.65
N SER A 195 16.49 8.97 -35.70
CA SER A 195 15.33 9.87 -35.64
C SER A 195 14.16 9.16 -34.97
N GLN A 196 13.44 9.88 -34.14
CA GLN A 196 12.25 9.37 -33.48
C GLN A 196 11.31 10.49 -33.09
N ILE A 197 10.01 10.20 -33.13
CA ILE A 197 8.95 11.01 -32.55
C ILE A 197 8.66 10.48 -31.16
N ARG A 198 8.78 11.34 -30.14
CA ARG A 198 8.61 10.99 -28.73
C ARG A 198 7.31 11.52 -28.15
N ALA A 199 6.82 12.62 -28.65
CA ALA A 199 5.63 13.31 -28.16
C ALA A 199 4.75 13.79 -29.31
N LEU A 200 3.45 13.70 -29.13
CA LEU A 200 2.42 14.23 -30.01
C LEU A 200 1.40 15.01 -29.18
N LYS A 201 0.91 16.14 -29.71
CA LYS A 201 -0.19 16.90 -29.10
C LYS A 201 -1.00 17.63 -30.16
N SER A 202 -2.29 17.46 -30.14
CA SER A 202 -3.22 18.22 -30.98
C SER A 202 -3.42 19.62 -30.36
N TYR A 203 -2.98 20.69 -31.02
CA TYR A 203 -3.17 22.04 -30.55
C TYR A 203 -3.57 22.97 -31.69
N GLY A 204 -4.68 23.66 -31.54
CA GLY A 204 -5.28 24.45 -32.63
C GLY A 204 -5.69 23.54 -33.80
N SER A 205 -5.31 23.88 -35.02
CA SER A 205 -5.54 23.10 -36.25
C SER A 205 -4.39 22.17 -36.61
N ARG A 206 -3.39 22.02 -35.75
CA ARG A 206 -2.14 21.29 -36.05
C ARG A 206 -1.86 20.19 -35.05
N LEU A 207 -1.19 19.15 -35.50
CA LEU A 207 -0.57 18.13 -34.67
C LEU A 207 0.87 18.54 -34.37
N TRP A 208 1.18 18.83 -33.12
CA TRP A 208 2.54 19.16 -32.68
C TRP A 208 3.32 17.87 -32.48
N VAL A 209 4.55 17.86 -32.94
CA VAL A 209 5.44 16.72 -33.01
C VAL A 209 6.76 17.07 -32.34
N GLY A 210 7.10 16.34 -31.29
CA GLY A 210 8.35 16.46 -30.53
C GLY A 210 9.17 15.20 -30.60
N GLY A 211 10.50 15.31 -30.49
CA GLY A 211 11.33 14.12 -30.52
C GLY A 211 12.82 14.43 -30.67
N THR A 212 13.54 13.53 -31.34
CA THR A 212 14.94 13.63 -31.70
C THR A 212 15.06 13.67 -33.21
N PHE A 213 15.21 14.83 -33.82
CA PHE A 213 15.41 15.04 -35.23
C PHE A 213 15.98 16.42 -35.48
N ASP A 214 16.75 16.59 -36.56
CA ASP A 214 17.33 17.86 -36.95
C ASP A 214 16.72 18.42 -38.25
N SER A 215 16.05 17.61 -39.04
CA SER A 215 15.33 18.03 -40.24
C SER A 215 14.18 17.12 -40.60
N ILE A 216 13.19 17.66 -41.31
CA ILE A 216 12.13 16.94 -41.98
C ILE A 216 12.07 17.38 -43.42
N ASP A 217 12.10 16.44 -44.39
CA ASP A 217 12.11 16.77 -45.85
C ASP A 217 13.17 17.73 -46.28
N GLY A 218 14.35 17.70 -45.63
CA GLY A 218 15.46 18.59 -45.91
C GLY A 218 15.31 20.02 -45.35
N THR A 219 14.22 20.33 -44.66
CA THR A 219 14.03 21.57 -43.91
C THR A 219 14.49 21.39 -42.47
N ASN A 220 15.29 22.30 -41.96
CA ASN A 220 15.76 22.23 -40.57
C ASN A 220 14.59 22.46 -39.62
N MET A 221 14.27 21.42 -38.79
CA MET A 221 13.17 21.43 -37.81
C MET A 221 13.68 20.78 -36.54
N PHE A 222 14.51 21.46 -35.79
CA PHE A 222 15.24 20.89 -34.65
C PHE A 222 14.31 20.47 -33.49
N ASN A 223 14.04 19.14 -33.41
CA ASN A 223 13.38 18.45 -32.33
C ASN A 223 11.90 18.81 -32.08
N ILE A 224 11.35 19.81 -32.78
CA ILE A 224 9.96 20.21 -32.67
C ILE A 224 9.43 20.69 -34.03
N ALA A 225 8.21 20.25 -34.40
CA ALA A 225 7.53 20.65 -35.64
C ALA A 225 6.01 20.64 -35.43
N ALA A 226 5.27 21.29 -36.30
CA ALA A 226 3.83 21.08 -36.42
C ALA A 226 3.50 20.39 -37.75
N TRP A 227 2.47 19.60 -37.78
CA TRP A 227 1.97 18.88 -38.93
C TRP A 227 0.46 19.13 -39.15
N ASP A 228 0.03 19.28 -40.40
CA ASP A 228 -1.35 19.25 -40.81
C ASP A 228 -1.53 18.52 -42.14
N GLU A 229 -2.73 18.01 -42.43
CA GLU A 229 -3.00 17.20 -43.64
C GLU A 229 -2.86 17.97 -44.96
N ASP A 230 -3.05 19.31 -44.97
CA ASP A 230 -3.06 20.11 -46.16
C ASP A 230 -1.65 20.61 -46.54
N ASN A 231 -0.80 20.90 -45.55
CA ASN A 231 0.47 21.60 -45.73
C ASN A 231 1.68 20.72 -45.31
N GLY A 232 1.47 19.55 -44.74
CA GLY A 232 2.55 18.72 -44.24
C GLY A 232 3.24 19.27 -42.99
N TYR A 233 4.51 18.93 -42.79
CA TYR A 233 5.30 19.46 -41.68
C TYR A 233 5.66 20.91 -41.86
N GLN A 234 5.52 21.65 -40.77
CA GLN A 234 5.84 23.10 -40.71
C GLN A 234 6.82 23.36 -39.58
N GLU A 235 7.81 24.21 -39.87
CA GLU A 235 8.74 24.71 -38.86
C GLU A 235 8.01 25.56 -37.80
N LEU A 236 8.37 25.37 -36.55
CA LEU A 236 7.91 26.14 -35.42
C LEU A 236 9.04 27.05 -34.94
N GLY A 237 8.68 28.30 -34.66
CA GLY A 237 9.64 29.30 -34.24
C GLY A 237 10.26 30.11 -35.40
N THR A 238 10.98 31.15 -35.06
CA THR A 238 11.70 32.04 -36.01
C THR A 238 13.22 31.95 -35.85
N GLY A 239 13.69 31.17 -34.94
CA GLY A 239 15.07 30.97 -34.55
C GLY A 239 15.64 29.58 -34.86
N PRO A 240 16.71 29.19 -34.24
CA PRO A 240 17.35 27.88 -34.46
C PRO A 240 16.60 26.67 -33.86
N GLY A 241 15.34 26.85 -33.43
CA GLY A 241 14.54 25.79 -32.84
C GLY A 241 15.02 25.38 -31.44
N ILE A 242 14.95 24.09 -31.12
CA ILE A 242 15.37 23.59 -29.82
C ILE A 242 16.85 23.23 -29.83
N GLY A 243 17.65 23.95 -29.03
CA GLY A 243 19.11 23.87 -29.05
C GLY A 243 19.72 22.78 -28.17
N PRO A 244 20.95 22.35 -28.47
CA PRO A 244 21.59 21.19 -27.88
C PRO A 244 22.02 21.40 -26.41
N HIS A 245 21.93 20.28 -25.66
CA HIS A 245 22.62 20.14 -24.40
C HIS A 245 24.03 19.54 -24.60
N SER A 246 25.06 20.13 -23.96
CA SER A 246 26.42 19.61 -24.11
C SER A 246 26.56 18.17 -23.57
N GLY A 247 26.80 17.22 -24.47
CA GLY A 247 27.07 15.83 -24.14
C GLY A 247 25.86 14.87 -24.09
N TYR A 248 24.64 15.37 -24.34
CA TYR A 248 23.43 14.58 -24.41
C TYR A 248 22.61 14.89 -25.66
N PRO A 249 21.84 13.92 -26.22
CA PRO A 249 20.94 14.20 -27.33
C PRO A 249 19.86 15.20 -26.89
N THR A 250 19.56 16.16 -27.71
CA THR A 250 18.44 17.08 -27.54
C THR A 250 17.15 16.36 -27.89
N VAL A 251 16.14 16.47 -27.04
CA VAL A 251 14.84 15.83 -27.29
C VAL A 251 13.69 16.63 -26.67
N VAL A 252 12.53 16.63 -27.33
CA VAL A 252 11.24 17.05 -26.77
C VAL A 252 10.44 15.80 -26.47
N ASP A 253 10.17 15.57 -25.18
CA ASP A 253 9.56 14.34 -24.67
C ASP A 253 8.07 14.49 -24.35
N CYS A 254 7.58 15.70 -24.07
CA CYS A 254 6.19 15.93 -23.67
C CYS A 254 5.66 17.28 -24.12
N PHE A 255 4.34 17.36 -24.23
CA PHE A 255 3.57 18.58 -24.49
C PHE A 255 2.39 18.68 -23.54
N GLU A 256 1.99 19.91 -23.19
CA GLU A 256 0.74 20.20 -22.52
C GLU A 256 0.12 21.50 -23.02
N ASP A 257 -1.18 21.51 -23.28
CA ASP A 257 -1.90 22.68 -23.73
C ASP A 257 -2.44 23.49 -22.55
N GLN A 258 -2.29 24.82 -22.66
CA GLN A 258 -2.82 25.78 -21.72
C GLN A 258 -3.67 26.81 -22.46
N VAL A 259 -4.49 27.56 -21.73
CA VAL A 259 -5.31 28.61 -22.35
C VAL A 259 -4.43 29.63 -23.06
N GLY A 260 -4.39 29.56 -24.41
CA GLY A 260 -3.69 30.46 -25.28
C GLY A 260 -2.22 30.16 -25.58
N TYR A 261 -1.68 29.05 -25.06
CA TYR A 261 -0.33 28.60 -25.39
C TYR A 261 -0.13 27.10 -25.15
N ILE A 262 0.89 26.52 -25.77
CA ILE A 262 1.34 25.15 -25.51
C ILE A 262 2.68 25.18 -24.77
N LEU A 263 2.83 24.31 -23.80
CA LEU A 263 4.11 24.01 -23.13
C LEU A 263 4.74 22.78 -23.77
N PHE A 264 6.07 22.73 -23.79
CA PHE A 264 6.83 21.59 -24.21
C PHE A 264 8.01 21.34 -23.27
N GLY A 265 8.27 20.09 -22.97
CA GLY A 265 9.28 19.65 -22.03
C GLY A 265 10.21 18.60 -22.62
N GLY A 266 11.41 18.45 -22.04
CA GLY A 266 12.39 17.47 -22.48
C GLY A 266 13.82 17.78 -22.04
N GLN A 267 14.81 17.41 -22.87
CA GLN A 267 16.25 17.62 -22.64
C GLN A 267 16.79 18.65 -23.62
N PHE A 268 16.81 19.95 -23.29
CA PHE A 268 17.34 21.01 -24.12
C PHE A 268 17.77 22.23 -23.29
N LEU A 269 18.61 23.10 -23.87
CA LEU A 269 19.13 24.31 -23.20
C LEU A 269 18.53 25.58 -23.71
N THR A 270 18.08 25.62 -24.97
CA THR A 270 17.55 26.83 -25.59
C THR A 270 16.29 26.54 -26.41
N ALA A 271 15.37 27.49 -26.47
CA ALA A 271 14.25 27.53 -27.38
C ALA A 271 14.29 28.86 -28.14
N ASP A 272 14.47 28.84 -29.49
CA ASP A 272 14.68 30.01 -30.35
C ASP A 272 15.72 31.03 -29.82
N SER A 273 16.81 30.54 -29.25
CA SER A 273 17.90 31.34 -28.64
C SER A 273 17.62 31.87 -27.22
N ASP A 274 16.44 31.62 -26.65
CA ASP A 274 16.19 31.90 -25.24
C ASP A 274 16.80 30.80 -24.37
N ASP A 275 17.56 31.17 -23.34
CA ASP A 275 18.11 30.24 -22.37
C ASP A 275 16.99 29.62 -21.55
N CYS A 276 16.92 28.28 -21.60
CA CYS A 276 15.99 27.47 -20.76
C CYS A 276 16.64 26.15 -20.42
N LEU A 277 16.04 25.46 -19.47
CA LEU A 277 16.51 24.11 -19.05
C LEU A 277 15.34 23.15 -19.12
N GLY A 278 15.09 22.62 -20.33
CA GLY A 278 14.13 21.56 -20.56
C GLY A 278 12.65 22.00 -20.61
N LEU A 279 12.31 23.27 -20.45
CA LEU A 279 10.93 23.75 -20.53
C LEU A 279 10.80 24.97 -21.44
N GLY A 280 9.85 24.95 -22.36
CA GLY A 280 9.52 26.02 -23.26
C GLY A 280 8.04 26.20 -23.50
N SER A 281 7.64 27.27 -24.17
CA SER A 281 6.26 27.60 -24.52
C SER A 281 6.12 28.24 -25.88
N SER A 282 4.96 28.15 -26.52
CA SER A 282 4.60 28.90 -27.72
C SER A 282 3.10 29.20 -27.76
N ALA A 283 2.73 30.45 -28.07
CA ALA A 283 1.32 30.85 -28.16
C ALA A 283 0.71 30.57 -29.55
N SER A 284 1.51 30.65 -30.64
CA SER A 284 0.99 30.53 -32.00
C SER A 284 1.78 29.57 -32.89
N GLY A 285 2.89 29.04 -32.39
CA GLY A 285 3.87 28.31 -33.20
C GLY A 285 4.80 29.15 -34.02
N GLU A 286 4.67 30.48 -33.98
CA GLU A 286 5.57 31.40 -34.72
C GLU A 286 6.85 31.72 -33.95
N THR A 287 6.81 31.64 -32.62
CA THR A 287 7.98 31.88 -31.75
C THR A 287 8.00 30.87 -30.62
N LEU A 288 9.16 30.27 -30.35
CA LEU A 288 9.41 29.40 -29.21
C LEU A 288 10.09 30.24 -28.11
N HIS A 289 9.57 30.19 -26.92
CA HIS A 289 10.09 30.89 -25.75
C HIS A 289 10.63 29.92 -24.72
N GLY A 290 11.86 30.11 -24.28
CA GLY A 290 12.46 29.40 -23.17
C GLY A 290 11.88 29.85 -21.83
N ILE A 291 11.55 28.94 -20.96
CA ILE A 291 11.11 29.21 -19.58
C ILE A 291 12.28 28.99 -18.65
N THR A 292 12.73 30.06 -17.96
CA THR A 292 13.86 29.98 -17.03
C THR A 292 13.49 29.03 -15.87
N PRO A 293 14.28 27.98 -15.62
CA PRO A 293 13.99 26.98 -14.58
C PRO A 293 14.17 27.61 -13.19
N PHE A 294 13.50 26.98 -12.23
CA PHE A 294 13.62 27.35 -10.82
C PHE A 294 15.02 27.01 -10.25
N ASN A 295 15.63 25.93 -10.72
CA ASN A 295 16.95 25.47 -10.26
C ASN A 295 17.81 25.10 -11.47
N PRO A 296 18.98 25.72 -11.70
CA PRO A 296 19.85 25.44 -12.83
C PRO A 296 20.50 24.03 -12.84
N ALA A 297 20.24 23.19 -11.85
CA ALA A 297 20.68 21.79 -11.83
C ALA A 297 19.64 20.80 -12.39
N ASP A 298 18.47 21.27 -12.81
CA ASP A 298 17.36 20.42 -13.26
C ASP A 298 17.20 20.60 -14.78
N TYR A 299 17.75 19.66 -15.55
CA TYR A 299 17.85 19.75 -17.01
C TYR A 299 16.79 18.95 -17.77
N TRP A 300 15.97 18.12 -17.08
CA TRP A 300 15.09 17.18 -17.74
C TRP A 300 13.68 17.31 -17.22
N VAL A 301 12.76 17.64 -18.12
CA VAL A 301 11.32 17.60 -17.88
C VAL A 301 10.80 16.30 -18.47
N ASN A 302 10.31 15.43 -17.62
CA ASN A 302 9.84 14.10 -17.99
C ASN A 302 8.36 14.11 -18.40
N ASP A 303 7.56 14.98 -17.74
CA ASP A 303 6.12 15.06 -17.99
C ASP A 303 5.55 16.43 -17.62
N LEU A 304 4.41 16.76 -18.20
CA LEU A 304 3.62 17.96 -17.97
C LEU A 304 2.18 17.59 -17.75
N VAL A 305 1.55 18.06 -16.67
CA VAL A 305 0.18 17.69 -16.28
C VAL A 305 -0.66 18.94 -16.07
N ASP A 306 -1.81 19.02 -16.74
CA ASP A 306 -2.79 20.10 -16.54
C ASP A 306 -3.43 20.02 -15.15
N LEU A 307 -3.37 21.13 -14.39
CA LEU A 307 -4.05 21.31 -13.11
C LEU A 307 -5.14 22.40 -13.19
N GLY A 308 -5.59 22.75 -14.40
CA GLY A 308 -6.57 23.78 -14.72
C GLY A 308 -5.96 25.16 -14.90
N GLU A 309 -5.62 25.90 -13.83
CA GLU A 309 -5.01 27.24 -13.93
C GLU A 309 -3.46 27.19 -14.00
N THR A 310 -2.86 26.04 -13.76
CA THR A 310 -1.41 25.82 -13.74
C THR A 310 -1.07 24.45 -14.30
N THR A 311 0.14 24.32 -14.86
CA THR A 311 0.71 23.02 -15.25
C THR A 311 1.66 22.51 -14.19
N LEU A 312 1.58 21.24 -13.84
CA LEU A 312 2.59 20.55 -13.05
C LEU A 312 3.74 20.15 -13.96
N VAL A 313 4.93 20.55 -13.61
CA VAL A 313 6.18 20.16 -14.29
C VAL A 313 6.83 19.05 -13.48
N VAL A 314 7.01 17.89 -14.11
CA VAL A 314 7.61 16.68 -13.53
C VAL A 314 9.05 16.55 -14.00
N THR A 315 9.97 16.50 -13.06
CA THR A 315 11.39 16.23 -13.32
C THR A 315 11.87 15.00 -12.55
N ASP A 316 13.06 14.55 -12.83
CA ASP A 316 13.70 13.44 -12.09
C ASP A 316 13.98 13.74 -10.61
N LYS A 317 13.81 14.99 -10.16
CA LYS A 317 14.14 15.44 -8.79
C LYS A 317 13.01 16.10 -8.03
N TRP A 318 12.04 16.73 -8.73
CA TRP A 318 10.96 17.47 -8.08
C TRP A 318 9.72 17.58 -8.98
N LEU A 319 8.60 17.89 -8.36
CA LEU A 319 7.35 18.27 -9.00
C LEU A 319 6.96 19.69 -8.55
N ARG A 320 6.63 20.55 -9.50
CA ARG A 320 6.32 21.96 -9.23
C ARG A 320 5.29 22.50 -10.21
N SER A 321 4.36 23.32 -9.72
CA SER A 321 3.40 24.00 -10.60
C SER A 321 4.03 25.21 -11.29
N TYR A 322 3.65 25.44 -12.54
CA TYR A 322 3.98 26.62 -13.32
C TYR A 322 2.68 27.22 -13.90
N GLY A 323 2.46 28.52 -13.76
CA GLY A 323 1.30 29.22 -14.32
C GLY A 323 1.43 30.72 -14.15
N ALA A 324 0.73 31.49 -15.00
CA ALA A 324 0.84 32.98 -15.08
C ALA A 324 2.28 33.49 -15.12
N ALA A 325 3.15 32.76 -15.84
CA ALA A 325 4.60 33.03 -15.97
C ALA A 325 5.38 32.98 -14.64
N THR A 326 4.90 32.29 -13.64
CA THR A 326 5.54 32.13 -12.33
C THR A 326 5.58 30.70 -11.85
N TRP A 327 6.61 30.36 -11.05
CA TRP A 327 6.75 29.09 -10.39
C TRP A 327 6.01 29.08 -9.06
N GLY A 328 5.13 28.11 -8.88
CA GLY A 328 4.43 27.85 -7.61
C GLY A 328 5.28 27.08 -6.59
N ALA A 329 4.67 26.73 -5.48
CA ALA A 329 5.32 25.92 -4.44
C ALA A 329 5.65 24.52 -4.95
N ALA A 330 6.77 23.97 -4.47
CA ALA A 330 7.09 22.57 -4.72
C ALA A 330 6.04 21.65 -4.08
N LYS A 331 5.64 20.59 -4.79
CA LYS A 331 4.79 19.52 -4.28
C LYS A 331 5.59 18.43 -3.54
N GLY A 332 6.84 18.73 -3.18
CA GLY A 332 7.77 17.84 -2.51
C GLY A 332 8.95 17.42 -3.40
N SER A 333 9.99 16.88 -2.78
CA SER A 333 11.13 16.28 -3.48
C SER A 333 10.79 14.83 -3.82
N MET A 334 10.87 14.49 -5.11
CA MET A 334 10.62 13.13 -5.60
C MET A 334 11.69 12.76 -6.61
N VAL A 335 12.55 11.81 -6.26
CA VAL A 335 13.64 11.34 -7.12
C VAL A 335 13.16 10.19 -7.99
N GLY A 336 13.39 10.30 -9.31
CA GLY A 336 13.03 9.25 -10.26
C GLY A 336 11.58 9.29 -10.75
N ALA A 337 10.86 10.43 -10.60
CA ALA A 337 9.55 10.61 -11.21
C ALA A 337 9.67 10.67 -12.74
N LEU A 338 8.88 9.87 -13.45
CA LEU A 338 8.83 9.82 -14.90
C LEU A 338 7.51 10.34 -15.46
N CYS A 339 6.43 10.22 -14.72
CA CYS A 339 5.09 10.62 -15.14
C CYS A 339 4.24 11.05 -13.93
N ALA A 340 3.20 11.82 -14.19
CA ALA A 340 2.18 12.15 -13.20
C ALA A 340 0.81 12.33 -13.87
N GLU A 341 -0.26 12.29 -13.07
CA GLU A 341 -1.64 12.48 -13.53
C GLU A 341 -2.51 12.99 -12.38
N ALA A 342 -3.46 13.87 -12.69
CA ALA A 342 -4.38 14.44 -11.72
C ALA A 342 -5.77 13.80 -11.84
N LEU A 343 -6.31 13.30 -10.72
CA LEU A 343 -7.67 12.82 -10.61
C LEU A 343 -8.42 13.63 -9.55
N GLY A 344 -9.19 14.60 -9.98
CA GLY A 344 -9.83 15.58 -9.10
C GLY A 344 -8.77 16.40 -8.33
N SER A 345 -8.82 16.33 -6.99
CA SER A 345 -7.82 17.00 -6.13
C SER A 345 -6.60 16.13 -5.79
N THR A 346 -6.60 14.88 -6.22
CA THR A 346 -5.52 13.93 -5.95
C THR A 346 -4.57 13.86 -7.14
N LEU A 347 -3.27 14.02 -6.88
CA LEU A 347 -2.23 13.89 -7.88
C LEU A 347 -1.51 12.55 -7.68
N TYR A 348 -1.37 11.78 -8.76
CA TYR A 348 -0.57 10.54 -8.78
C TYR A 348 0.75 10.80 -9.49
N ALA A 349 1.81 10.15 -9.05
CA ALA A 349 3.12 10.19 -9.70
C ALA A 349 3.71 8.78 -9.77
N GLY A 350 4.36 8.47 -10.89
CA GLY A 350 4.98 7.18 -11.16
C GLY A 350 6.43 7.32 -11.65
N GLY A 351 7.19 6.22 -11.57
CA GLY A 351 8.59 6.19 -12.02
C GLY A 351 9.40 5.09 -11.36
N GLU A 352 10.72 5.24 -11.36
CA GLU A 352 11.63 4.48 -10.50
C GLU A 352 11.69 5.09 -9.08
N LEU A 353 10.56 5.52 -8.57
CA LEU A 353 10.47 6.38 -7.42
C LEU A 353 11.26 5.86 -6.23
N ILE A 354 12.22 6.66 -5.82
CA ILE A 354 12.69 6.75 -4.45
C ILE A 354 12.21 8.12 -3.98
N ALA A 355 10.95 8.25 -3.66
CA ALA A 355 10.53 9.40 -2.89
C ALA A 355 11.38 9.37 -1.62
N SER A 356 12.22 10.36 -1.44
CA SER A 356 13.27 10.38 -0.42
C SER A 356 12.76 10.14 0.99
N ASN A 357 11.45 10.06 1.17
CA ASN A 357 10.80 9.93 2.48
C ASN A 357 9.48 9.15 2.49
N THR A 358 8.92 8.67 1.37
CA THR A 358 7.68 7.90 1.41
C THR A 358 7.88 6.41 1.10
N HIS A 359 9.07 5.99 0.65
CA HIS A 359 9.34 4.62 0.19
C HIS A 359 8.23 4.08 -0.74
N ALA A 360 7.67 4.98 -1.57
CA ALA A 360 6.71 4.62 -2.59
C ALA A 360 7.48 3.97 -3.73
N ASP A 361 7.42 2.66 -3.82
CA ASP A 361 8.07 1.90 -4.87
C ASP A 361 7.23 1.98 -6.15
N GLY A 362 7.64 2.83 -7.07
CA GLY A 362 7.09 2.97 -8.40
C GLY A 362 5.85 3.86 -8.55
N ILE A 363 4.99 4.01 -7.53
CA ILE A 363 3.79 4.87 -7.60
C ILE A 363 3.41 5.48 -6.25
N ALA A 364 3.04 6.78 -6.24
CA ALA A 364 2.59 7.53 -5.07
C ALA A 364 1.41 8.45 -5.43
N TYR A 365 0.65 8.91 -4.41
CA TYR A 365 -0.35 9.96 -4.59
C TYR A 365 -0.15 11.10 -3.59
N TRP A 366 -0.57 12.33 -3.99
CA TRP A 366 -0.50 13.56 -3.19
C TRP A 366 -1.92 13.98 -2.79
N ASN A 367 -2.17 14.19 -1.48
CA ASN A 367 -3.49 14.57 -0.97
C ASN A 367 -3.69 16.09 -0.79
N GLY A 368 -2.77 16.90 -1.30
CA GLY A 368 -2.74 18.35 -1.09
C GLY A 368 -1.67 18.81 -0.10
N TYR A 369 -1.20 17.92 0.77
CA TYR A 369 -0.23 18.22 1.84
C TYR A 369 0.97 17.26 1.82
N HIS A 370 0.73 15.96 1.61
CA HIS A 370 1.76 14.90 1.69
C HIS A 370 1.61 13.88 0.57
N TRP A 371 2.73 13.24 0.23
CA TRP A 371 2.75 12.07 -0.64
C TRP A 371 2.44 10.81 0.14
N PHE A 372 1.63 9.94 -0.43
CA PHE A 372 1.24 8.64 0.12
C PHE A 372 1.50 7.54 -0.89
N ARG A 373 1.66 6.33 -0.40
CA ARG A 373 1.73 5.12 -1.22
C ARG A 373 0.36 4.77 -1.77
N VAL A 374 0.32 4.18 -2.95
CA VAL A 374 -0.90 3.61 -3.52
C VAL A 374 -0.93 2.12 -3.24
N GLY A 375 -1.78 1.67 -2.31
CA GLY A 375 -1.92 0.28 -1.90
C GLY A 375 -1.76 0.05 -0.39
N ALA A 376 -2.04 -1.17 0.10
CA ALA A 376 -1.95 -1.55 1.51
C ALA A 376 -0.65 -2.28 1.84
N GLY A 377 -0.08 -2.05 3.03
CA GLY A 377 1.08 -2.79 3.58
C GLY A 377 1.90 -1.95 4.56
N LEU A 378 2.65 -2.62 5.44
CA LEU A 378 3.70 -1.97 6.22
C LEU A 378 4.92 -1.75 5.31
N GLY A 379 5.52 -0.56 5.34
CA GLY A 379 6.67 -0.24 4.50
C GLY A 379 7.90 -1.08 4.82
N TYR A 380 8.53 -1.65 3.80
CA TYR A 380 9.78 -2.37 3.95
C TYR A 380 10.97 -1.44 3.63
N ARG A 381 11.88 -1.28 4.58
CA ARG A 381 13.18 -0.63 4.36
C ARG A 381 14.26 -1.71 4.39
N ALA A 382 15.02 -1.84 3.29
CA ALA A 382 16.05 -2.87 3.16
C ALA A 382 17.17 -2.79 4.22
N ASP A 383 17.37 -1.61 4.82
CA ASP A 383 18.50 -1.33 5.71
C ASP A 383 18.16 -1.41 7.21
N PHE A 384 16.87 -1.22 7.59
CA PHE A 384 16.41 -1.34 8.97
C PHE A 384 14.97 -1.85 8.91
N GLY A 385 14.76 -3.15 9.08
CA GLY A 385 13.44 -3.77 9.01
C GLY A 385 12.43 -3.01 9.88
N ASP A 386 11.33 -2.56 9.27
CA ASP A 386 10.19 -2.03 9.99
C ASP A 386 9.66 -3.15 10.87
N LYS A 387 9.75 -2.97 12.18
CA LYS A 387 9.37 -3.98 13.16
C LYS A 387 8.07 -3.56 13.80
N GLY A 388 6.97 -4.18 13.40
CA GLY A 388 5.78 -4.16 14.22
C GLY A 388 6.08 -4.80 15.57
N ARG A 389 5.63 -4.15 16.64
CA ARG A 389 5.88 -4.58 18.02
C ARG A 389 4.63 -4.97 18.75
N THR A 390 3.51 -4.28 18.48
CA THR A 390 2.25 -4.49 19.19
C THR A 390 1.05 -4.39 18.27
N LEU A 391 0.03 -5.17 18.57
CA LEU A 391 -1.28 -5.19 17.91
C LEU A 391 -2.39 -5.13 18.96
N THR A 392 -3.40 -4.32 18.71
CA THR A 392 -4.59 -4.27 19.57
C THR A 392 -5.83 -3.96 18.74
N THR A 393 -6.90 -4.71 18.94
CA THR A 393 -8.20 -4.38 18.33
C THR A 393 -8.88 -3.29 19.16
N TRP A 394 -9.17 -2.15 18.53
CA TRP A 394 -9.80 -0.99 19.14
C TRP A 394 -10.86 -0.39 18.18
N GLU A 395 -12.08 -0.17 18.68
CA GLU A 395 -13.25 0.33 17.91
C GLU A 395 -13.53 -0.45 16.61
N GLY A 396 -13.16 -1.75 16.58
CA GLY A 396 -13.34 -2.61 15.41
C GLY A 396 -12.20 -2.54 14.38
N ASP A 397 -11.24 -1.63 14.53
CA ASP A 397 -10.02 -1.54 13.75
C ASP A 397 -8.85 -2.23 14.46
N LEU A 398 -7.80 -2.57 13.72
CA LEU A 398 -6.57 -3.14 14.27
C LEU A 398 -5.52 -2.03 14.40
N PHE A 399 -5.17 -1.66 15.63
CA PHE A 399 -4.03 -0.81 15.91
C PHE A 399 -2.72 -1.59 15.71
N VAL A 400 -1.76 -0.95 15.06
CA VAL A 400 -0.40 -1.47 14.81
C VAL A 400 0.60 -0.46 15.32
N GLY A 401 1.45 -0.86 16.26
CA GLY A 401 2.54 -0.04 16.81
C GLY A 401 3.91 -0.70 16.63
N GLY A 402 5.00 0.08 16.63
CA GLY A 402 6.34 -0.48 16.53
C GLY A 402 7.49 0.51 16.37
N GLU A 403 8.63 -0.03 15.94
CA GLU A 403 9.84 0.72 15.64
C GLU A 403 9.78 1.21 14.19
N ASN A 404 9.45 2.45 13.91
CA ASN A 404 9.36 2.99 12.54
C ASN A 404 8.32 2.33 11.62
N THR A 405 7.14 1.99 12.13
CA THR A 405 6.02 1.53 11.29
C THR A 405 5.40 2.65 10.43
N GLY A 406 5.96 3.85 10.46
CA GLY A 406 5.41 5.03 9.82
C GLY A 406 6.08 5.44 8.53
N VAL A 407 5.30 6.08 7.65
CA VAL A 407 5.75 6.81 6.48
C VAL A 407 6.50 8.06 6.97
N ARG A 408 7.81 8.17 6.70
CA ARG A 408 8.52 9.44 6.95
C ARG A 408 8.05 10.50 5.96
N SER A 409 7.61 11.65 6.44
CA SER A 409 7.40 12.87 5.67
C SER A 409 8.74 13.59 5.44
N VAL A 410 8.92 14.24 4.28
CA VAL A 410 10.18 14.90 3.87
C VAL A 410 10.20 16.37 4.10
N SER A 411 9.23 16.98 4.69
CA SER A 411 9.41 18.39 5.06
C SER A 411 10.14 18.46 6.40
N TYR A 412 11.20 19.26 6.46
CA TYR A 412 11.94 19.56 7.68
C TYR A 412 11.08 20.22 8.78
N ASP A 413 9.81 20.56 8.47
CA ASP A 413 8.91 21.33 9.32
C ASP A 413 7.67 20.54 9.81
N GLU A 414 7.47 19.25 9.40
CA GLU A 414 6.38 18.43 9.92
C GLU A 414 6.93 17.15 10.59
N PRO A 415 6.44 16.79 11.77
CA PRO A 415 6.90 15.57 12.44
C PRO A 415 6.52 14.35 11.58
N ASP A 416 7.52 13.50 11.34
CA ASP A 416 7.30 12.15 10.84
C ASP A 416 6.09 11.54 11.56
N CYS A 417 5.23 10.77 10.86
CA CYS A 417 4.23 9.90 11.49
C CYS A 417 4.86 8.52 11.74
N PRO A 418 5.84 8.40 12.64
CA PRO A 418 6.52 7.16 12.91
C PRO A 418 5.70 6.36 13.93
N GLY A 419 5.56 5.08 13.67
CA GLY A 419 5.34 4.11 14.70
C GLY A 419 3.91 3.67 14.96
N THR A 420 2.85 4.38 14.57
CA THR A 420 1.47 3.99 14.89
C THR A 420 0.50 4.11 13.72
N MET A 421 -0.28 3.04 13.47
CA MET A 421 -1.23 2.93 12.36
C MET A 421 -2.52 2.24 12.79
N LEU A 422 -3.62 2.43 12.04
CA LEU A 422 -4.85 1.65 12.13
C LEU A 422 -5.13 0.93 10.81
N TYR A 423 -5.55 -0.32 10.91
CA TYR A 423 -6.04 -1.13 9.80
C TYR A 423 -7.55 -1.35 9.94
N ASP A 424 -8.34 -0.81 9.01
CA ASP A 424 -9.80 -0.87 9.02
C ASP A 424 -10.39 -2.13 8.35
N GLY A 425 -9.53 -3.04 7.88
CA GLY A 425 -9.91 -4.24 7.13
C GLY A 425 -9.66 -4.10 5.62
N SER A 426 -9.41 -2.88 5.14
CA SER A 426 -9.12 -2.58 3.74
C SER A 426 -7.84 -1.78 3.55
N SER A 427 -7.52 -0.88 4.47
CA SER A 427 -6.38 0.03 4.38
C SER A 427 -5.68 0.24 5.71
N LEU A 428 -4.36 0.48 5.65
CA LEU A 428 -3.54 0.95 6.77
C LEU A 428 -3.45 2.47 6.70
N ARG A 429 -3.91 3.15 7.75
CA ARG A 429 -3.83 4.62 7.87
C ARG A 429 -2.93 5.03 9.04
N PRO A 430 -2.00 5.99 8.86
CA PRO A 430 -1.19 6.49 9.96
C PRO A 430 -2.02 7.25 10.98
N LEU A 431 -1.64 7.16 12.26
CA LEU A 431 -2.17 8.01 13.33
C LEU A 431 -1.25 9.21 13.52
N SER A 432 -1.81 10.42 13.47
CA SER A 432 -1.07 11.67 13.64
C SER A 432 -1.29 12.26 15.06
N PRO A 433 -0.23 12.82 15.70
CA PRO A 433 1.17 12.54 15.43
C PRO A 433 1.49 11.06 15.70
N GLY A 434 2.40 10.47 14.94
CA GLY A 434 2.84 9.11 15.19
C GLY A 434 3.72 9.00 16.45
N LEU A 435 3.67 7.85 17.12
CA LEU A 435 4.52 7.53 18.27
C LEU A 435 5.50 6.43 17.89
N ALA A 436 6.76 6.82 17.62
CA ALA A 436 7.83 5.87 17.29
C ALA A 436 8.21 5.03 18.52
N TYR A 437 8.65 3.79 18.28
CA TYR A 437 9.06 2.87 19.33
C TYR A 437 7.95 2.55 20.35
N THR A 438 6.73 2.31 19.83
CA THR A 438 5.63 1.77 20.62
C THR A 438 5.85 0.27 20.83
N TYR A 439 5.89 -0.18 22.09
CA TYR A 439 6.26 -1.55 22.46
C TYR A 439 5.07 -2.39 22.88
N ASP A 440 4.05 -1.78 23.49
CA ASP A 440 2.83 -2.47 23.88
C ASP A 440 1.62 -1.52 23.79
N SER A 441 0.43 -2.11 23.63
CA SER A 441 -0.84 -1.40 23.56
C SER A 441 -1.98 -2.22 24.15
N ILE A 442 -2.94 -1.55 24.77
CA ILE A 442 -4.09 -2.17 25.41
C ILE A 442 -5.31 -1.25 25.32
N VAL A 443 -6.49 -1.83 25.29
CA VAL A 443 -7.75 -1.08 25.52
C VAL A 443 -8.08 -1.15 27.01
N TYR A 444 -8.14 0.01 27.65
CA TYR A 444 -8.52 0.17 29.05
C TYR A 444 -9.57 1.25 29.18
N GLN A 445 -10.70 0.95 29.84
CA GLN A 445 -11.87 1.86 29.96
C GLN A 445 -12.32 2.42 28.59
N ASP A 446 -12.45 1.55 27.58
CA ASP A 446 -12.83 1.84 26.19
C ASP A 446 -11.87 2.78 25.42
N GLN A 447 -10.71 3.09 25.96
CA GLN A 447 -9.68 3.92 25.32
C GLN A 447 -8.43 3.11 25.00
N LEU A 448 -7.78 3.43 23.87
CA LEU A 448 -6.49 2.84 23.50
C LEU A 448 -5.36 3.51 24.26
N TYR A 449 -4.60 2.73 25.02
CA TYR A 449 -3.37 3.13 25.68
C TYR A 449 -2.17 2.49 24.99
N VAL A 450 -1.08 3.23 24.93
CA VAL A 450 0.18 2.76 24.34
C VAL A 450 1.35 3.06 25.26
N GLY A 451 2.30 2.12 25.32
CA GLY A 451 3.56 2.25 26.05
C GLY A 451 4.76 2.05 25.11
N GLY A 452 5.90 2.70 25.40
CA GLY A 452 7.09 2.58 24.55
C GLY A 452 8.25 3.43 25.00
N GLU A 453 9.16 3.73 24.03
CA GLU A 453 10.34 4.59 24.24
C GLU A 453 10.18 5.97 23.59
N PHE A 454 8.96 6.34 23.18
CA PHE A 454 8.67 7.61 22.54
C PHE A 454 8.67 8.78 23.53
N ASN A 455 9.12 9.96 23.08
CA ASN A 455 9.04 11.21 23.82
C ASN A 455 8.95 12.40 22.87
N PRO A 456 7.80 12.59 22.17
CA PRO A 456 7.61 13.68 21.21
C PRO A 456 7.42 15.05 21.87
N GLY A 457 7.41 15.15 23.20
CA GLY A 457 7.11 16.38 23.97
C GLY A 457 5.64 16.47 24.36
N GLY A 458 5.23 17.62 24.93
CA GLY A 458 3.82 17.86 25.33
C GLY A 458 3.31 16.99 26.48
N GLY A 459 4.22 16.33 27.25
CA GLY A 459 3.85 15.40 28.34
C GLY A 459 3.64 13.95 27.85
N LEU A 460 3.77 13.68 26.55
CA LEU A 460 3.65 12.34 25.96
C LEU A 460 4.96 11.55 26.17
N ALA A 461 5.40 11.38 27.42
CA ALA A 461 6.64 10.68 27.73
C ALA A 461 6.36 9.22 28.05
N HIS A 462 6.71 8.33 27.11
CA HIS A 462 6.75 6.87 27.21
C HIS A 462 5.38 6.18 27.39
N VAL A 463 4.30 6.93 27.62
CA VAL A 463 2.92 6.45 27.72
C VAL A 463 1.96 7.51 27.19
N ALA A 464 0.92 7.08 26.47
CA ALA A 464 -0.14 7.95 25.96
C ALA A 464 -1.46 7.20 25.84
N ARG A 465 -2.58 7.94 25.85
CA ARG A 465 -3.91 7.40 25.52
C ARG A 465 -4.47 8.11 24.30
N ARG A 466 -5.29 7.41 23.53
CA ARG A 466 -5.99 7.98 22.37
C ARG A 466 -7.35 8.54 22.79
N GLU A 467 -7.63 9.80 22.41
CA GLU A 467 -8.93 10.44 22.59
C GLU A 467 -9.31 11.14 21.26
N GLY A 468 -10.24 10.56 20.52
CA GLY A 468 -10.53 10.98 19.15
C GLY A 468 -9.29 10.92 18.26
N ASP A 469 -8.95 12.04 17.61
CA ASP A 469 -7.79 12.14 16.72
C ASP A 469 -6.50 12.63 17.42
N ALA A 470 -6.46 12.69 18.75
CA ALA A 470 -5.31 13.17 19.50
C ALA A 470 -4.74 12.13 20.47
N TRP A 471 -3.42 12.16 20.68
CA TRP A 471 -2.78 11.49 21.79
C TRP A 471 -2.77 12.40 23.02
N MET A 472 -3.22 11.87 24.13
CA MET A 472 -3.30 12.58 25.41
C MET A 472 -2.25 12.05 26.38
N PRO A 473 -1.57 12.93 27.12
CA PRO A 473 -0.60 12.50 28.13
C PRO A 473 -1.30 11.92 29.37
N LEU A 474 -0.60 11.07 30.10
CA LEU A 474 -0.96 10.65 31.45
C LEU A 474 -0.10 11.44 32.44
N GLY A 475 -0.68 12.47 33.06
CA GLY A 475 0.09 13.40 33.89
C GLY A 475 1.24 14.05 33.13
N THR A 476 2.45 14.03 33.68
CA THR A 476 3.69 14.45 33.01
C THR A 476 4.42 13.28 32.33
N GLY A 477 3.82 12.09 32.31
CA GLY A 477 4.37 10.87 31.72
C GLY A 477 5.30 10.07 32.64
N ILE A 478 6.02 9.13 32.02
CA ILE A 478 6.96 8.23 32.67
C ILE A 478 8.39 8.77 32.49
N GLY A 479 9.23 8.72 33.51
CA GLY A 479 10.61 9.27 33.49
C GLY A 479 11.66 8.30 33.99
N PRO A 480 12.95 8.65 33.82
CA PRO A 480 13.58 9.78 33.09
C PRO A 480 13.55 9.64 31.56
N SER A 481 14.25 10.53 30.84
CA SER A 481 14.23 10.61 29.38
C SER A 481 14.69 9.34 28.61
N ALA A 482 15.38 8.42 29.27
CA ALA A 482 15.76 7.11 28.72
C ALA A 482 14.81 5.99 29.20
N ALA A 483 13.65 6.36 29.76
CA ALA A 483 12.66 5.39 30.19
C ALA A 483 11.98 4.70 29.01
N ARG A 484 11.37 3.56 29.32
CA ARG A 484 10.50 2.84 28.38
C ARG A 484 9.47 2.03 29.13
N VAL A 485 8.26 1.99 28.59
CA VAL A 485 7.19 1.09 29.01
C VAL A 485 7.20 -0.09 28.06
N ASN A 486 7.47 -1.29 28.58
CA ASN A 486 7.59 -2.50 27.78
C ASN A 486 6.31 -3.32 27.73
N ALA A 487 5.47 -3.27 28.78
CA ALA A 487 4.26 -4.07 28.88
C ALA A 487 3.18 -3.34 29.69
N LEU A 488 1.92 -3.58 29.29
CA LEU A 488 0.70 -3.04 29.86
C LEU A 488 -0.27 -4.17 30.21
N THR A 489 -0.97 -4.08 31.32
CA THR A 489 -2.05 -5.01 31.67
C THR A 489 -3.10 -4.32 32.51
N GLU A 490 -4.33 -4.78 32.48
CA GLU A 490 -5.34 -4.43 33.50
C GLU A 490 -5.22 -5.39 34.68
N TRP A 491 -5.15 -4.85 35.89
CA TRP A 491 -5.13 -5.61 37.12
C TRP A 491 -5.95 -4.91 38.20
N ASN A 492 -6.95 -5.60 38.78
CA ASN A 492 -7.86 -5.05 39.80
C ASN A 492 -8.50 -3.71 39.41
N GLY A 493 -8.82 -3.52 38.11
CA GLY A 493 -9.41 -2.29 37.58
C GLY A 493 -8.43 -1.11 37.42
N LEU A 494 -7.13 -1.36 37.58
CA LEU A 494 -6.05 -0.41 37.33
C LEU A 494 -5.29 -0.81 36.05
N LEU A 495 -4.79 0.16 35.29
CA LEU A 495 -3.84 -0.06 34.21
C LEU A 495 -2.43 -0.12 34.79
N VAL A 496 -1.82 -1.28 34.79
CA VAL A 496 -0.45 -1.50 35.28
C VAL A 496 0.54 -1.40 34.13
N MET A 497 1.62 -0.68 34.36
CA MET A 497 2.71 -0.42 33.43
C MET A 497 4.00 -0.99 33.97
N ALA A 498 4.69 -1.78 33.17
CA ALA A 498 5.98 -2.39 33.50
C ALA A 498 7.06 -2.04 32.46
N GLY A 499 8.31 -1.84 32.90
CA GLY A 499 9.35 -1.45 31.93
C GLY A 499 10.73 -1.14 32.53
N HIS A 500 11.34 -0.09 32.02
CA HIS A 500 12.59 0.50 32.48
C HIS A 500 12.36 1.98 32.84
N PHE A 501 12.00 2.29 34.05
CA PHE A 501 11.74 3.65 34.50
C PHE A 501 11.88 3.76 36.04
N SER A 502 11.99 4.97 36.52
CA SER A 502 12.17 5.23 37.97
C SER A 502 11.21 6.32 38.50
N SER A 503 10.33 6.82 37.67
CA SER A 503 9.28 7.77 38.12
C SER A 503 8.08 7.80 37.14
N ALA A 504 6.92 8.17 37.66
CA ALA A 504 5.70 8.43 36.90
C ALA A 504 5.01 9.67 37.49
N ASP A 505 4.80 10.73 36.68
CA ASP A 505 4.21 12.02 37.08
C ASP A 505 4.84 12.60 38.38
N GLY A 506 6.17 12.44 38.55
CA GLY A 506 6.89 12.84 39.75
C GLY A 506 6.82 11.87 40.94
N LEU A 507 5.98 10.83 40.86
CA LEU A 507 5.97 9.72 41.82
C LEU A 507 7.21 8.86 41.60
N VAL A 508 8.03 8.65 42.64
CA VAL A 508 9.19 7.74 42.59
C VAL A 508 8.68 6.30 42.62
N CYS A 509 9.07 5.49 41.65
CA CYS A 509 8.71 4.07 41.52
C CYS A 509 9.90 3.31 40.90
N ASP A 510 9.92 1.98 40.95
CA ASP A 510 10.95 1.19 40.28
C ASP A 510 10.31 0.21 39.29
N ARG A 511 10.32 0.58 37.98
CA ARG A 511 9.92 -0.29 36.83
C ARG A 511 8.46 -0.77 36.81
N LEU A 512 7.65 -0.46 37.84
CA LEU A 512 6.26 -0.87 37.97
C LEU A 512 5.41 0.24 38.56
N VAL A 513 4.29 0.58 37.93
CA VAL A 513 3.36 1.62 38.39
C VAL A 513 1.95 1.32 37.89
N ALA A 514 0.95 1.78 38.63
CA ALA A 514 -0.47 1.66 38.26
C ALA A 514 -1.10 3.03 37.97
N TRP A 515 -2.07 3.05 37.08
CA TRP A 515 -2.90 4.21 36.71
C TRP A 515 -4.39 3.88 36.87
N ASP A 516 -5.16 4.73 37.56
CA ASP A 516 -6.58 4.52 37.86
C ASP A 516 -7.55 5.20 36.86
N GLY A 517 -7.00 5.83 35.79
CA GLY A 517 -7.72 6.67 34.84
C GLY A 517 -7.52 8.16 35.09
N ALA A 518 -6.98 8.57 36.27
CA ALA A 518 -6.78 9.96 36.68
C ALA A 518 -5.39 10.22 37.26
N ALA A 519 -4.83 9.29 38.02
CA ALA A 519 -3.58 9.49 38.75
C ALA A 519 -2.74 8.18 38.78
N PHE A 520 -1.41 8.36 38.87
CA PHE A 520 -0.48 7.25 39.11
C PHE A 520 -0.43 6.90 40.59
N SER A 521 -0.28 5.62 40.89
CA SER A 521 -0.08 5.05 42.21
C SER A 521 0.95 3.93 42.19
N LEU A 522 1.63 3.70 43.33
CA LEU A 522 2.52 2.55 43.46
C LEU A 522 1.70 1.26 43.52
N VAL A 523 2.16 0.20 42.84
CA VAL A 523 1.73 -1.17 43.08
C VAL A 523 2.35 -1.64 44.38
N ASP A 524 3.67 -1.38 44.55
CA ASP A 524 4.49 -1.65 45.71
C ASP A 524 5.75 -0.76 45.64
N ASP A 525 6.56 -0.68 46.70
CA ASP A 525 7.81 0.07 46.75
C ASP A 525 9.05 -0.81 46.46
N ALA A 526 8.86 -2.06 46.03
CA ALA A 526 9.92 -3.02 45.76
C ALA A 526 10.88 -2.59 44.63
N VAL A 527 12.14 -2.97 44.77
CA VAL A 527 13.24 -2.61 43.86
C VAL A 527 13.69 -3.82 43.07
N PHE A 528 13.48 -3.78 41.74
CA PHE A 528 13.88 -4.82 40.79
C PHE A 528 15.35 -4.63 40.33
N SER A 529 16.15 -5.73 40.28
CA SER A 529 17.53 -5.66 39.82
C SER A 529 17.69 -5.53 38.28
N GLY A 530 16.62 -5.60 37.52
CA GLY A 530 16.62 -5.54 36.03
C GLY A 530 15.25 -5.22 35.50
N ASP A 531 15.18 -4.97 34.17
CA ASP A 531 13.99 -4.50 33.49
C ASP A 531 12.86 -5.51 33.52
N LEU A 532 11.63 -5.02 33.62
CA LEU A 532 10.42 -5.76 33.43
C LEU A 532 10.06 -5.74 31.93
N LEU A 533 9.70 -6.90 31.37
CA LEU A 533 9.38 -7.08 29.96
C LEU A 533 7.96 -7.56 29.72
N ALA A 534 7.35 -8.22 30.71
CA ALA A 534 6.00 -8.76 30.63
C ALA A 534 5.28 -8.59 31.97
N VAL A 535 3.98 -8.38 31.89
CA VAL A 535 3.08 -8.27 33.05
C VAL A 535 1.72 -8.86 32.66
N CYS A 536 1.04 -9.58 33.58
CA CYS A 536 -0.34 -10.03 33.37
C CYS A 536 -1.08 -10.25 34.68
N ASP A 537 -2.41 -10.21 34.65
CA ASP A 537 -3.27 -10.73 35.69
C ASP A 537 -3.38 -12.25 35.61
N TYR A 538 -3.17 -12.93 36.71
CA TYR A 538 -3.44 -14.34 36.80
C TYR A 538 -4.19 -14.65 38.09
N GLN A 539 -5.49 -14.94 38.00
CA GLN A 539 -6.39 -15.29 39.10
C GLN A 539 -6.50 -14.19 40.19
N GLY A 540 -6.28 -12.91 39.77
CA GLY A 540 -6.30 -11.77 40.67
C GLY A 540 -4.91 -11.38 41.24
N ASP A 541 -3.90 -12.19 41.02
CA ASP A 541 -2.49 -11.88 41.33
C ASP A 541 -1.82 -11.25 40.14
N LEU A 542 -0.92 -10.27 40.40
CA LEU A 542 -0.13 -9.62 39.36
C LEU A 542 1.17 -10.43 39.14
N ILE A 543 1.39 -10.89 37.93
CA ILE A 543 2.61 -11.62 37.54
C ILE A 543 3.48 -10.70 36.72
N VAL A 544 4.76 -10.58 37.07
CA VAL A 544 5.77 -9.81 36.35
C VAL A 544 6.93 -10.69 35.91
N GLY A 545 7.45 -10.41 34.71
CA GLY A 545 8.60 -11.12 34.14
C GLY A 545 9.58 -10.21 33.44
N GLY A 546 10.86 -10.62 33.32
CA GLY A 546 11.85 -9.80 32.63
C GLY A 546 13.30 -10.27 32.77
N TYR A 547 14.21 -9.30 32.89
CA TYR A 547 15.65 -9.52 33.07
C TYR A 547 16.09 -9.56 34.53
N PHE A 548 15.23 -9.23 35.49
CA PHE A 548 15.62 -9.15 36.91
C PHE A 548 15.91 -10.50 37.50
N ASN A 549 16.89 -10.56 38.38
CA ASN A 549 17.24 -11.76 39.14
C ASN A 549 16.81 -11.66 40.60
N THR A 550 16.74 -10.42 41.13
CA THR A 550 16.36 -10.16 42.52
C THR A 550 15.33 -9.06 42.60
N LEU A 551 14.53 -9.10 43.66
CA LEU A 551 13.64 -8.07 44.13
C LEU A 551 13.93 -7.84 45.60
N ASP A 552 14.23 -6.60 45.99
CA ASP A 552 14.73 -6.22 47.31
C ASP A 552 15.90 -7.08 47.82
N GLY A 553 16.74 -7.55 46.88
CA GLY A 553 17.86 -8.44 47.15
C GLY A 553 17.51 -9.92 47.31
N ALA A 554 16.20 -10.29 47.36
CA ALA A 554 15.73 -11.67 47.35
C ALA A 554 15.78 -12.25 45.95
N ALA A 555 16.20 -13.50 45.76
CA ALA A 555 16.24 -14.17 44.46
C ALA A 555 14.85 -14.51 43.93
N MET A 556 14.51 -14.01 42.72
CA MET A 556 13.21 -14.22 42.08
C MET A 556 13.30 -15.02 40.78
N GLY A 557 14.46 -15.11 40.16
CA GLY A 557 14.64 -15.92 38.93
C GLY A 557 13.83 -15.42 37.74
N ARG A 558 13.73 -14.10 37.51
CA ARG A 558 13.12 -13.44 36.35
C ARG A 558 11.58 -13.51 36.25
N VAL A 559 10.93 -14.04 37.29
CA VAL A 559 9.47 -14.03 37.44
C VAL A 559 9.10 -13.81 38.88
N ALA A 560 8.06 -13.01 39.16
CA ALA A 560 7.54 -12.80 40.49
C ALA A 560 6.01 -12.65 40.45
N ARG A 561 5.33 -13.07 41.52
CA ARG A 561 3.91 -12.95 41.75
C ARG A 561 3.63 -12.04 42.92
N TRP A 562 2.78 -11.05 42.73
CA TRP A 562 2.27 -10.14 43.75
C TRP A 562 0.82 -10.50 44.08
N ASP A 563 0.55 -10.88 45.32
CA ASP A 563 -0.80 -11.26 45.81
C ASP A 563 -1.61 -10.10 46.41
N GLY A 564 -1.08 -8.86 46.29
CA GLY A 564 -1.61 -7.65 46.91
C GLY A 564 -1.01 -7.33 48.30
N ALA A 565 -0.11 -8.22 48.79
CA ALA A 565 0.54 -8.04 50.10
C ALA A 565 2.00 -8.48 50.11
N SER A 566 2.39 -9.44 49.28
CA SER A 566 3.76 -9.98 49.25
C SER A 566 4.14 -10.52 47.90
N TRP A 567 5.46 -10.48 47.60
CA TRP A 567 6.06 -11.06 46.43
C TRP A 567 6.49 -12.51 46.61
N ASP A 568 6.21 -13.38 45.65
CA ASP A 568 6.60 -14.81 45.62
C ASP A 568 7.42 -15.13 44.35
N ALA A 569 8.48 -15.89 44.49
CA ALA A 569 9.44 -16.24 43.44
C ALA A 569 8.96 -17.35 42.48
N MET A 570 7.74 -17.80 42.55
CA MET A 570 7.14 -18.81 41.69
C MET A 570 8.04 -20.01 41.44
N ASN A 571 8.48 -20.66 42.55
CA ASN A 571 9.32 -21.85 42.55
C ASN A 571 10.68 -21.66 41.83
N GLY A 572 11.35 -20.50 42.09
CA GLY A 572 12.73 -20.24 41.67
C GLY A 572 12.92 -19.79 40.23
N GLY A 573 11.83 -19.68 39.44
CA GLY A 573 11.85 -19.02 38.13
C GLY A 573 12.69 -19.66 37.05
N PHE A 574 13.29 -18.85 36.18
CA PHE A 574 13.91 -19.23 34.90
C PHE A 574 15.41 -18.88 34.82
N ASN A 575 16.16 -19.63 33.99
CA ASN A 575 17.58 -19.38 33.71
C ASN A 575 17.85 -18.32 32.63
N GLY A 576 16.85 -17.88 31.89
CA GLY A 576 16.88 -16.85 30.82
C GLY A 576 15.76 -15.85 30.99
N ALA A 577 15.81 -14.73 30.23
CA ALA A 577 14.81 -13.68 30.30
C ALA A 577 13.41 -14.17 29.96
N LEU A 578 12.43 -13.66 30.70
CA LEU A 578 11.02 -13.87 30.42
C LEU A 578 10.53 -12.71 29.56
N GLN A 579 10.01 -13.01 28.36
CA GLN A 579 9.61 -12.02 27.35
C GLN A 579 8.10 -11.86 27.26
N ALA A 580 7.33 -12.91 27.54
CA ALA A 580 5.88 -12.93 27.39
C ALA A 580 5.21 -13.74 28.50
N LEU A 581 4.03 -13.30 28.91
CA LEU A 581 3.09 -13.97 29.79
C LEU A 581 1.73 -14.07 29.13
N GLY A 582 0.99 -15.17 29.38
CA GLY A 582 -0.34 -15.33 28.85
C GLY A 582 -1.14 -16.38 29.63
N VAL A 583 -2.45 -16.22 29.70
CA VAL A 583 -3.35 -17.16 30.39
C VAL A 583 -4.20 -17.88 29.37
N TRP A 584 -4.13 -19.21 29.32
CA TRP A 584 -4.95 -20.04 28.44
C TRP A 584 -5.47 -21.27 29.16
N GLY A 585 -6.76 -21.59 28.99
CA GLY A 585 -7.41 -22.71 29.65
C GLY A 585 -7.33 -22.66 31.20
N GLY A 586 -7.27 -21.43 31.76
CA GLY A 586 -7.13 -21.19 33.19
C GLY A 586 -5.72 -21.43 33.76
N ALA A 587 -4.72 -21.74 32.92
CA ALA A 587 -3.33 -21.90 33.31
C ALA A 587 -2.48 -20.72 32.82
N LEU A 588 -1.46 -20.31 33.60
CA LEU A 588 -0.48 -19.33 33.22
C LEU A 588 0.62 -19.97 32.38
N TYR A 589 1.01 -19.29 31.30
CA TYR A 589 2.12 -19.65 30.44
C TYR A 589 3.17 -18.51 30.43
N ALA A 590 4.43 -18.90 30.36
CA ALA A 590 5.57 -18.01 30.24
C ALA A 590 6.37 -18.34 28.98
N GLY A 591 6.74 -17.32 28.19
CA GLY A 591 7.58 -17.42 27.01
C GLY A 591 8.85 -16.61 27.16
N GLY A 592 9.98 -17.01 26.57
CA GLY A 592 11.21 -16.25 26.68
C GLY A 592 12.46 -16.92 26.11
N GLU A 593 13.61 -16.47 26.59
CA GLU A 593 14.95 -16.94 26.20
C GLU A 593 15.46 -18.11 27.03
N PHE A 594 14.68 -18.58 27.96
CA PHE A 594 15.05 -19.58 28.92
C PHE A 594 14.99 -21.01 28.37
N THR A 595 15.83 -21.88 28.89
CA THR A 595 15.81 -23.31 28.61
C THR A 595 15.43 -24.15 29.82
N LEU A 596 15.57 -23.57 31.03
CA LEU A 596 15.28 -24.25 32.31
C LEU A 596 14.36 -23.41 33.20
N ALA A 597 13.42 -24.07 33.88
CA ALA A 597 12.66 -23.53 35.00
C ALA A 597 12.97 -24.35 36.26
N ASN A 598 13.60 -23.73 37.28
CA ASN A 598 14.07 -24.39 38.48
C ASN A 598 14.77 -25.77 38.23
N GLY A 599 15.64 -25.80 37.17
CA GLY A 599 16.37 -27.00 36.77
C GLY A 599 15.62 -27.98 35.88
N VAL A 600 14.31 -27.80 35.62
CA VAL A 600 13.53 -28.58 34.67
C VAL A 600 13.67 -28.00 33.26
N THR A 601 13.92 -28.84 32.26
CA THR A 601 14.01 -28.40 30.85
C THR A 601 12.63 -28.05 30.33
N VAL A 602 12.47 -26.77 29.84
CA VAL A 602 11.21 -26.21 29.33
C VAL A 602 11.32 -25.57 27.94
N ASN A 603 12.55 -25.28 27.47
CA ASN A 603 12.84 -24.83 26.10
C ASN A 603 11.91 -23.70 25.58
N GLY A 604 12.14 -22.47 26.01
CA GLY A 604 11.50 -21.26 25.53
C GLY A 604 10.05 -21.03 25.97
N ILE A 605 9.34 -22.08 26.44
CA ILE A 605 7.95 -21.95 26.94
C ILE A 605 7.70 -22.91 28.11
N ALA A 606 6.99 -22.40 29.13
CA ALA A 606 6.61 -23.18 30.31
C ALA A 606 5.16 -22.88 30.72
N ARG A 607 4.51 -23.84 31.39
CA ARG A 607 3.15 -23.72 31.95
C ARG A 607 3.23 -23.82 33.47
N TRP A 608 2.58 -22.91 34.18
CA TRP A 608 2.42 -22.97 35.63
C TRP A 608 1.28 -23.93 36.02
N ASP A 609 1.52 -24.90 36.90
CA ASP A 609 0.52 -25.86 37.35
C ASP A 609 -0.08 -25.52 38.72
N GLY A 610 0.22 -24.34 39.25
CA GLY A 610 -0.16 -23.88 40.60
C GLY A 610 0.96 -24.04 41.64
N ALA A 611 2.00 -24.86 41.37
CA ALA A 611 3.09 -25.13 42.30
C ALA A 611 4.47 -25.10 41.63
N ALA A 612 4.57 -25.44 40.35
CA ALA A 612 5.82 -25.48 39.58
C ALA A 612 5.61 -25.22 38.10
N TRP A 613 6.67 -24.76 37.44
CA TRP A 613 6.69 -24.62 35.98
C TRP A 613 6.92 -25.96 35.30
N GLN A 614 6.06 -26.30 34.35
CA GLN A 614 6.05 -27.56 33.59
C GLN A 614 6.42 -27.33 32.12
N PRO A 615 7.05 -28.32 31.45
CA PRO A 615 7.33 -28.23 30.02
C PRO A 615 6.05 -28.28 29.18
N VAL A 616 6.07 -27.64 28.01
CA VAL A 616 4.96 -27.59 27.05
C VAL A 616 5.38 -28.32 25.78
N GLY A 617 5.02 -29.61 25.63
CA GLY A 617 5.19 -30.41 24.41
C GLY A 617 6.62 -30.42 23.82
N GLY A 618 7.66 -30.39 24.67
CA GLY A 618 9.07 -30.33 24.25
C GLY A 618 9.61 -28.92 24.01
N GLY A 619 8.73 -27.90 24.00
CA GLY A 619 9.11 -26.49 23.83
C GLY A 619 9.44 -26.08 22.41
N VAL A 620 10.17 -24.97 22.27
CA VAL A 620 10.64 -24.41 21.00
C VAL A 620 12.18 -24.26 21.00
N ASP A 621 12.80 -24.13 19.81
CA ASP A 621 14.27 -24.11 19.68
C ASP A 621 14.92 -22.73 19.82
N ALA A 622 14.13 -21.65 20.01
CA ALA A 622 14.63 -20.29 20.24
C ALA A 622 13.66 -19.45 21.08
N THR A 623 13.80 -18.13 21.08
CA THR A 623 13.05 -17.21 21.95
C THR A 623 11.57 -17.12 21.56
N VAL A 624 10.69 -17.19 22.56
CA VAL A 624 9.28 -16.80 22.47
C VAL A 624 9.13 -15.35 22.90
N TYR A 625 8.53 -14.53 22.02
CA TYR A 625 8.28 -13.10 22.28
C TYR A 625 6.81 -12.76 22.51
N ALA A 626 5.90 -13.61 22.03
CA ALA A 626 4.46 -13.37 22.12
C ALA A 626 3.69 -14.64 22.44
N LEU A 627 2.66 -14.51 23.26
CA LEU A 627 1.68 -15.52 23.60
C LEU A 627 0.27 -14.96 23.43
N HIS A 628 -0.59 -15.63 22.69
CA HIS A 628 -1.97 -15.20 22.47
C HIS A 628 -2.95 -16.36 22.64
N ALA A 629 -3.87 -16.20 23.56
CA ALA A 629 -4.88 -17.21 23.90
C ALA A 629 -6.14 -17.01 23.07
N THR A 630 -6.61 -18.07 22.43
CA THR A 630 -7.88 -18.09 21.70
C THR A 630 -8.69 -19.35 22.06
N ASP A 631 -9.93 -19.44 21.60
CA ASP A 631 -10.74 -20.65 21.70
C ASP A 631 -10.15 -21.84 20.91
N HIS A 632 -9.26 -21.55 19.94
CA HIS A 632 -8.61 -22.58 19.12
C HIS A 632 -7.30 -23.11 19.70
N GLY A 633 -6.75 -22.46 20.75
CA GLY A 633 -5.50 -22.85 21.40
C GLY A 633 -4.65 -21.64 21.81
N LEU A 634 -3.44 -21.92 22.29
CA LEU A 634 -2.44 -20.91 22.59
C LEU A 634 -1.53 -20.72 21.39
N PHE A 635 -1.58 -19.54 20.76
CA PHE A 635 -0.66 -19.15 19.70
C PHE A 635 0.62 -18.61 20.31
N VAL A 636 1.75 -19.05 19.75
CA VAL A 636 3.09 -18.78 20.25
C VAL A 636 3.91 -18.19 19.10
N GLY A 637 4.43 -17.00 19.32
CA GLY A 637 5.25 -16.24 18.38
C GLY A 637 6.66 -16.02 18.88
N GLY A 638 7.63 -16.04 17.97
CA GLY A 638 9.04 -15.88 18.35
C GLY A 638 9.96 -15.83 17.13
N ASN A 639 11.22 -16.20 17.34
CA ASN A 639 12.21 -16.38 16.27
C ASN A 639 12.68 -17.83 16.12
N PHE A 640 11.86 -18.78 16.61
CA PHE A 640 12.14 -20.20 16.56
C PHE A 640 11.91 -20.78 15.17
N THR A 641 12.52 -21.93 14.90
CA THR A 641 12.36 -22.69 13.65
C THR A 641 11.67 -24.01 13.87
N GLN A 642 11.55 -24.46 15.14
CA GLN A 642 10.88 -25.72 15.52
C GLN A 642 10.03 -25.55 16.79
N ALA A 643 8.91 -26.25 16.83
CA ALA A 643 8.07 -26.42 18.01
C ALA A 643 7.79 -27.91 18.24
N GLY A 644 8.06 -28.43 19.46
CA GLY A 644 7.96 -29.85 19.76
C GLY A 644 8.85 -30.75 18.91
N GLY A 645 9.93 -30.20 18.33
CA GLY A 645 10.83 -30.89 17.41
C GLY A 645 10.35 -31.01 15.97
N ALA A 646 9.17 -30.45 15.63
CA ALA A 646 8.68 -30.32 14.25
C ALA A 646 8.96 -28.92 13.67
N PRO A 647 9.14 -28.77 12.35
CA PRO A 647 9.32 -27.48 11.71
C PRO A 647 8.17 -26.52 12.01
N ALA A 648 8.48 -25.30 12.45
CA ALA A 648 7.53 -24.23 12.73
C ALA A 648 8.26 -22.86 12.67
N ALA A 649 8.17 -22.17 11.54
CA ALA A 649 8.92 -20.93 11.32
C ALA A 649 8.23 -19.74 12.01
N ALA A 650 8.80 -19.30 13.13
CA ALA A 650 8.44 -18.14 13.94
C ALA A 650 7.05 -18.16 14.60
N VAL A 651 6.16 -19.09 14.25
CA VAL A 651 4.80 -19.20 14.80
C VAL A 651 4.31 -20.64 14.89
N ALA A 652 3.65 -21.01 15.99
CA ALA A 652 3.00 -22.29 16.18
C ALA A 652 1.80 -22.16 17.12
N ARG A 653 0.88 -23.12 17.06
CA ARG A 653 -0.28 -23.23 17.96
C ARG A 653 -0.13 -24.46 18.86
N TRP A 654 -0.28 -24.28 20.17
CA TRP A 654 -0.40 -25.34 21.16
C TRP A 654 -1.88 -25.62 21.43
N ASN A 655 -2.36 -26.86 21.23
CA ASN A 655 -3.76 -27.25 21.45
C ASN A 655 -4.01 -27.90 22.81
N GLY A 656 -3.02 -27.92 23.71
CA GLY A 656 -3.07 -28.59 25.01
C GLY A 656 -2.43 -29.97 25.03
N VAL A 657 -2.19 -30.57 23.87
CA VAL A 657 -1.64 -31.93 23.71
C VAL A 657 -0.41 -31.94 22.80
N GLU A 658 -0.47 -31.23 21.67
CA GLU A 658 0.55 -31.23 20.64
C GLU A 658 0.71 -29.86 19.98
N TRP A 659 1.88 -29.64 19.35
CA TRP A 659 2.17 -28.47 18.57
C TRP A 659 1.64 -28.60 17.14
N ASN A 660 0.99 -27.56 16.66
CA ASN A 660 0.47 -27.44 15.30
C ASN A 660 1.16 -26.24 14.63
N PRO A 661 2.00 -26.46 13.59
CA PRO A 661 2.56 -25.35 12.82
C PRO A 661 1.46 -24.65 12.01
N LEU A 662 1.66 -23.37 11.71
CA LEU A 662 0.78 -22.57 10.85
C LEU A 662 1.31 -22.61 9.42
N GLY A 663 0.98 -23.66 8.66
CA GLY A 663 1.54 -23.84 7.32
C GLY A 663 3.07 -23.82 7.32
N ASP A 664 3.69 -23.19 6.32
CA ASP A 664 5.15 -22.97 6.26
C ASP A 664 5.65 -21.86 7.21
N GLY A 665 4.73 -21.22 7.96
CA GLY A 665 5.04 -20.15 8.92
C GLY A 665 5.46 -18.86 8.27
N LEU A 666 6.30 -18.07 8.96
CA LEU A 666 6.77 -16.75 8.53
C LEU A 666 8.23 -16.80 8.14
N THR A 667 8.58 -16.19 6.99
CA THR A 667 9.91 -16.28 6.42
C THR A 667 10.35 -14.95 5.78
N GLY A 668 11.64 -14.88 5.36
CA GLY A 668 12.18 -13.75 4.59
C GLY A 668 12.43 -12.50 5.43
N GLY A 669 13.06 -11.52 4.79
CA GLY A 669 13.53 -10.29 5.40
C GLY A 669 15.05 -10.28 5.67
N PRO A 670 15.64 -9.11 5.98
CA PRO A 670 17.08 -8.99 6.23
C PRO A 670 17.52 -9.54 7.59
N LEU A 671 16.59 -9.76 8.50
CA LEU A 671 16.82 -10.31 9.84
C LEU A 671 16.09 -11.64 9.99
N THR A 672 16.39 -12.39 11.06
CA THR A 672 15.67 -13.61 11.41
C THR A 672 14.17 -13.31 11.54
N PRO A 673 13.29 -14.05 10.83
CA PRO A 673 11.86 -13.91 10.96
C PRO A 673 11.42 -14.01 12.41
N THR A 674 10.56 -13.10 12.84
CA THR A 674 10.18 -12.98 14.25
C THR A 674 8.74 -12.49 14.35
N VAL A 675 7.91 -13.14 15.17
CA VAL A 675 6.61 -12.62 15.61
C VAL A 675 6.79 -11.91 16.94
N ARG A 676 6.23 -10.71 17.03
CA ARG A 676 6.32 -9.86 18.23
C ARG A 676 5.01 -9.75 18.99
N ASP A 677 3.88 -9.80 18.28
CA ASP A 677 2.58 -9.69 18.91
C ASP A 677 1.46 -10.25 18.02
N PHE A 678 0.30 -10.51 18.65
CA PHE A 678 -0.91 -11.03 18.04
C PHE A 678 -2.13 -10.21 18.45
N ALA A 679 -3.13 -10.14 17.58
CA ALA A 679 -4.47 -9.70 17.93
C ALA A 679 -5.52 -10.43 17.11
N GLU A 680 -6.74 -10.61 17.68
CA GLU A 680 -7.89 -11.11 16.95
C GLU A 680 -8.77 -9.95 16.47
N ARG A 681 -9.24 -10.04 15.22
CA ARG A 681 -10.22 -9.13 14.64
C ARG A 681 -11.13 -9.90 13.69
N ASN A 682 -12.44 -9.81 13.92
CA ASN A 682 -13.47 -10.46 13.07
C ASN A 682 -13.23 -11.99 12.88
N GLY A 683 -12.77 -12.70 13.93
CA GLY A 683 -12.50 -14.15 13.88
C GLY A 683 -11.21 -14.55 13.17
N HIS A 684 -10.40 -13.58 12.74
CA HIS A 684 -9.08 -13.82 12.16
C HIS A 684 -7.98 -13.46 13.17
N LEU A 685 -6.89 -14.21 13.15
CA LEU A 685 -5.70 -13.91 13.92
C LEU A 685 -4.74 -13.08 13.08
N TYR A 686 -4.37 -11.91 13.59
CA TYR A 686 -3.33 -11.06 13.02
C TYR A 686 -2.05 -11.20 13.83
N MET A 687 -0.92 -11.06 13.18
CA MET A 687 0.40 -11.10 13.81
C MET A 687 1.34 -10.09 13.18
N THR A 688 2.18 -9.47 14.01
CA THR A 688 3.15 -8.47 13.58
C THR A 688 4.56 -8.83 14.02
N GLY A 689 5.56 -8.30 13.30
CA GLY A 689 6.95 -8.57 13.60
C GLY A 689 7.90 -8.26 12.45
N ASN A 690 9.01 -8.99 12.39
CA ASN A 690 10.00 -8.88 11.33
C ASN A 690 9.89 -10.11 10.43
N PHE A 691 9.24 -10.01 9.31
CA PHE A 691 9.12 -11.04 8.27
C PHE A 691 8.66 -10.42 6.96
N LEU A 692 8.86 -11.12 5.86
CA LEU A 692 8.45 -10.68 4.53
C LEU A 692 7.38 -11.58 3.91
N TYR A 693 7.34 -12.86 4.29
CA TYR A 693 6.39 -13.83 3.76
C TYR A 693 5.66 -14.57 4.87
N ALA A 694 4.38 -14.90 4.64
CA ALA A 694 3.54 -15.76 5.47
C ALA A 694 3.02 -16.93 4.61
N GLY A 695 3.42 -18.18 4.94
CA GLY A 695 3.07 -19.34 4.14
C GLY A 695 3.50 -19.24 2.66
N GLY A 696 4.65 -18.64 2.40
CA GLY A 696 5.14 -18.37 1.04
C GLY A 696 4.49 -17.18 0.32
N LYS A 697 3.44 -16.58 0.89
CA LYS A 697 2.75 -15.40 0.37
C LYS A 697 3.40 -14.13 0.92
N LEU A 698 3.58 -13.11 0.09
CA LEU A 698 4.19 -11.84 0.50
C LEU A 698 3.32 -11.14 1.56
N SER A 699 3.91 -10.75 2.71
CA SER A 699 3.18 -10.24 3.88
C SER A 699 4.12 -9.44 4.80
N ALA A 700 4.52 -8.23 4.38
CA ALA A 700 5.58 -7.47 5.03
C ALA A 700 5.18 -6.95 6.43
N GLY A 701 5.71 -7.58 7.48
CA GLY A 701 5.61 -7.13 8.87
C GLY A 701 4.23 -7.26 9.53
N LEU A 702 3.17 -7.57 8.78
CA LEU A 702 1.82 -7.83 9.26
C LEU A 702 1.23 -8.99 8.48
N ALA A 703 0.70 -10.01 9.14
CA ALA A 703 0.10 -11.18 8.52
C ALA A 703 -1.25 -11.52 9.16
N ARG A 704 -2.13 -12.17 8.39
CA ARG A 704 -3.41 -12.68 8.85
C ARG A 704 -3.46 -14.19 8.64
N TRP A 705 -3.89 -14.90 9.68
CA TRP A 705 -4.19 -16.33 9.66
C TRP A 705 -5.68 -16.55 9.89
N ASP A 706 -6.31 -17.27 8.98
CA ASP A 706 -7.73 -17.63 9.08
C ASP A 706 -7.85 -18.92 9.89
N GLN A 707 -8.44 -18.83 11.08
CA GLN A 707 -8.40 -19.89 12.10
C GLN A 707 -9.25 -21.13 11.74
N GLY A 708 -9.93 -21.16 10.59
CA GLY A 708 -10.78 -22.23 10.10
C GLY A 708 -12.00 -22.45 11.00
N SER A 709 -13.19 -22.14 10.54
CA SER A 709 -14.42 -22.43 11.27
C SER A 709 -14.61 -23.95 11.39
N THR A 710 -14.73 -24.46 12.62
CA THR A 710 -15.27 -25.82 12.89
C THR A 710 -16.79 -25.81 12.69
N GLY A 711 -17.26 -25.58 11.50
CA GLY A 711 -18.67 -25.53 11.13
C GLY A 711 -18.83 -24.50 10.03
N VAL A 712 -19.31 -24.96 8.91
CA VAL A 712 -19.68 -24.21 7.73
C VAL A 712 -20.32 -22.85 8.11
N VAL A 713 -19.48 -21.85 8.29
CA VAL A 713 -19.79 -20.49 7.94
C VAL A 713 -18.77 -20.21 6.84
N ASP A 714 -19.26 -20.22 5.59
CA ASP A 714 -18.55 -19.46 4.55
C ASP A 714 -18.02 -18.21 5.23
N ASP A 715 -16.68 -17.97 5.11
CA ASP A 715 -16.17 -16.60 5.26
C ASP A 715 -17.27 -15.70 4.73
N PRO A 716 -17.78 -14.70 5.47
CA PRO A 716 -18.61 -13.75 4.80
C PRO A 716 -17.72 -13.28 3.66
N VAL A 717 -17.99 -13.78 2.46
CA VAL A 717 -17.52 -13.26 1.18
C VAL A 717 -17.55 -11.78 1.38
N PRO A 718 -16.39 -11.07 1.38
CA PRO A 718 -16.23 -9.71 1.90
C PRO A 718 -17.51 -8.98 1.59
N ALA A 719 -18.24 -8.55 2.63
CA ALA A 719 -19.70 -8.37 2.62
C ALA A 719 -20.03 -7.66 1.34
N PRO A 720 -20.75 -8.26 0.42
CA PRO A 720 -20.69 -7.99 -1.03
C PRO A 720 -20.62 -6.49 -1.22
N ALA A 721 -19.56 -5.99 -1.80
CA ALA A 721 -19.13 -4.61 -1.69
C ALA A 721 -20.37 -3.73 -1.78
N ALA A 722 -20.66 -2.92 -0.77
CA ALA A 722 -21.98 -2.33 -0.64
C ALA A 722 -22.29 -1.59 -1.93
N PRO A 723 -23.49 -1.72 -2.50
CA PRO A 723 -23.81 -1.08 -3.78
C PRO A 723 -23.36 0.39 -3.74
N THR A 724 -22.66 0.87 -4.74
CA THR A 724 -22.24 2.27 -4.79
C THR A 724 -23.31 3.10 -5.49
N LEU A 725 -23.66 4.25 -4.88
CA LEU A 725 -24.73 5.13 -5.32
C LEU A 725 -24.16 6.50 -5.70
N ALA A 726 -24.29 6.89 -6.96
CA ALA A 726 -23.93 8.22 -7.46
C ALA A 726 -25.16 8.95 -8.02
N VAL A 727 -25.15 10.29 -7.99
CA VAL A 727 -26.25 11.12 -8.48
C VAL A 727 -25.71 12.35 -9.17
N TRP A 728 -26.14 12.59 -10.41
CA TRP A 728 -25.76 13.79 -11.17
C TRP A 728 -26.85 14.21 -12.19
N PRO A 729 -26.96 15.50 -12.55
CA PRO A 729 -26.38 16.63 -11.81
C PRO A 729 -27.04 16.80 -10.45
N ASN A 730 -26.34 17.35 -9.47
CA ASN A 730 -26.91 17.66 -8.17
C ASN A 730 -26.25 18.95 -7.64
N PRO A 731 -26.95 20.12 -7.68
CA PRO A 731 -28.38 20.33 -7.94
C PRO A 731 -28.86 20.00 -9.38
N ALA A 732 -30.12 19.58 -9.53
CA ALA A 732 -30.75 19.28 -10.81
C ALA A 732 -32.02 20.10 -11.11
N ASN A 733 -32.32 20.33 -12.39
CA ASN A 733 -33.50 21.07 -12.82
C ASN A 733 -34.21 20.37 -14.02
N PRO A 734 -35.23 19.59 -13.79
CA PRO A 734 -35.58 18.82 -12.58
C PRO A 734 -35.08 17.36 -12.61
N ARG A 735 -34.25 16.99 -13.60
CA ARG A 735 -33.88 15.59 -13.86
C ARG A 735 -32.55 15.22 -13.22
N PHE A 736 -32.57 14.15 -12.41
CA PHE A 736 -31.40 13.48 -11.86
C PHE A 736 -31.16 12.15 -12.58
N ASN A 737 -29.91 11.83 -12.85
CA ASN A 737 -29.48 10.46 -13.12
C ASN A 737 -28.95 9.86 -11.81
N VAL A 738 -29.40 8.66 -11.52
CA VAL A 738 -28.99 7.90 -10.34
C VAL A 738 -28.27 6.66 -10.85
N GLU A 739 -26.98 6.62 -10.65
CA GLU A 739 -26.14 5.49 -11.02
C GLU A 739 -25.96 4.59 -9.80
N LEU A 740 -26.31 3.33 -9.94
CA LEU A 740 -26.21 2.31 -8.91
C LEU A 740 -25.34 1.16 -9.44
N ARG A 741 -24.18 0.98 -8.86
CA ARG A 741 -23.34 -0.17 -9.18
C ARG A 741 -23.59 -1.28 -8.18
N MET A 742 -23.99 -2.43 -8.71
CA MET A 742 -24.25 -3.65 -7.96
C MET A 742 -23.04 -4.57 -7.97
N PRO A 743 -22.47 -4.91 -6.81
CA PRO A 743 -21.30 -5.80 -6.73
C PRO A 743 -21.65 -7.29 -6.95
N SER A 744 -22.93 -7.65 -6.81
CA SER A 744 -23.47 -8.99 -7.06
C SER A 744 -24.99 -8.88 -7.25
N ALA A 745 -25.59 -9.88 -7.86
CA ALA A 745 -27.05 -9.94 -8.01
C ALA A 745 -27.74 -10.04 -6.65
N GLN A 746 -28.56 -9.04 -6.29
CA GLN A 746 -29.30 -9.00 -5.03
C GLN A 746 -30.55 -8.11 -5.10
N PRO A 747 -31.58 -8.38 -4.25
CA PRO A 747 -32.74 -7.51 -4.19
C PRO A 747 -32.40 -6.18 -3.53
N VAL A 748 -32.79 -5.08 -4.17
CA VAL A 748 -32.62 -3.73 -3.63
C VAL A 748 -33.88 -2.89 -3.85
N ARG A 749 -34.04 -1.89 -2.99
CA ARG A 749 -35.10 -0.88 -3.12
C ARG A 749 -34.46 0.51 -3.13
N LEU A 750 -34.71 1.27 -4.20
CA LEU A 750 -34.22 2.63 -4.41
C LEU A 750 -35.40 3.60 -4.35
N THR A 751 -35.42 4.51 -3.39
CA THR A 751 -36.56 5.40 -3.09
C THR A 751 -36.12 6.84 -2.91
N VAL A 752 -37.05 7.78 -3.21
CA VAL A 752 -36.89 9.19 -2.87
C VAL A 752 -37.79 9.53 -1.68
N LEU A 753 -37.21 10.19 -0.69
CA LEU A 753 -37.84 10.58 0.56
C LEU A 753 -37.76 12.09 0.74
N ASP A 754 -38.69 12.68 1.49
CA ASP A 754 -38.52 14.06 1.99
C ASP A 754 -37.56 14.10 3.20
N VAL A 755 -37.24 15.30 3.65
CA VAL A 755 -36.31 15.49 4.78
C VAL A 755 -36.81 14.93 6.13
N SER A 756 -38.13 14.60 6.22
CA SER A 756 -38.71 13.92 7.39
C SER A 756 -38.64 12.39 7.28
N GLY A 757 -38.13 11.85 6.18
CA GLY A 757 -38.07 10.41 5.90
C GLY A 757 -39.35 9.85 5.29
N ARG A 758 -40.34 10.68 4.90
CA ARG A 758 -41.58 10.22 4.25
C ARG A 758 -41.29 9.85 2.79
N HIS A 759 -41.77 8.69 2.37
CA HIS A 759 -41.66 8.18 1.01
C HIS A 759 -42.39 9.07 0.00
N LEU A 760 -41.73 9.36 -1.11
CA LEU A 760 -42.27 10.17 -2.22
C LEU A 760 -42.31 9.42 -3.56
N ALA A 761 -41.26 8.75 -3.92
CA ALA A 761 -41.18 7.99 -5.17
C ALA A 761 -40.31 6.72 -5.02
N THR A 762 -40.65 5.67 -5.77
CA THR A 762 -39.85 4.45 -5.90
C THR A 762 -39.23 4.43 -7.29
N LEU A 763 -37.90 4.41 -7.35
CA LEU A 763 -37.14 4.34 -8.61
C LEU A 763 -36.87 2.90 -9.03
N HIS A 764 -36.68 2.00 -8.05
CA HIS A 764 -36.54 0.56 -8.28
C HIS A 764 -36.96 -0.23 -7.04
N GLU A 765 -37.53 -1.43 -7.26
CA GLU A 765 -37.81 -2.41 -6.22
C GLU A 765 -37.74 -3.81 -6.84
N GLY A 766 -36.77 -4.61 -6.44
CA GLY A 766 -36.53 -5.96 -6.94
C GLY A 766 -35.07 -6.34 -7.02
N ALA A 767 -34.78 -7.50 -7.61
CA ALA A 767 -33.41 -7.94 -7.84
C ALA A 767 -32.79 -7.14 -8.99
N LEU A 768 -31.54 -6.73 -8.80
CA LEU A 768 -30.66 -6.23 -9.85
C LEU A 768 -29.47 -7.19 -9.99
N ASP A 769 -29.07 -7.42 -11.24
CA ASP A 769 -27.88 -8.20 -11.55
C ASP A 769 -26.60 -7.45 -11.16
N GLU A 770 -25.47 -8.13 -11.13
CA GLU A 770 -24.16 -7.52 -10.98
C GLU A 770 -23.88 -6.54 -12.12
N GLY A 771 -23.34 -5.35 -11.81
CA GLY A 771 -23.00 -4.33 -12.82
C GLY A 771 -23.59 -2.97 -12.53
N ASP A 772 -23.48 -2.09 -13.53
CA ASP A 772 -23.92 -0.70 -13.45
C ASP A 772 -25.37 -0.54 -13.95
N HIS A 773 -26.20 0.11 -13.12
CA HIS A 773 -27.61 0.40 -13.42
C HIS A 773 -27.85 1.90 -13.33
N VAL A 774 -28.57 2.46 -14.29
CA VAL A 774 -28.89 3.88 -14.33
C VAL A 774 -30.41 4.09 -14.24
N PHE A 775 -30.81 4.86 -13.23
CA PHE A 775 -32.20 5.28 -13.04
C PHE A 775 -32.30 6.79 -13.24
N THR A 776 -33.49 7.26 -13.61
CA THR A 776 -33.74 8.69 -13.78
C THR A 776 -34.90 9.12 -12.89
N TRP A 777 -34.71 10.22 -12.13
CA TRP A 777 -35.78 10.86 -11.40
C TRP A 777 -36.01 12.27 -11.93
N ASP A 778 -37.29 12.62 -12.27
CA ASP A 778 -37.66 13.90 -12.87
C ASP A 778 -38.29 14.90 -11.86
N GLY A 779 -38.12 14.65 -10.57
CA GLY A 779 -38.66 15.48 -9.51
C GLY A 779 -40.16 15.34 -9.29
N ARG A 780 -40.73 14.14 -9.57
CA ARG A 780 -42.15 13.82 -9.34
C ARG A 780 -42.28 12.73 -8.27
N ASP A 781 -43.48 12.69 -7.64
CA ASP A 781 -43.84 11.58 -6.75
C ASP A 781 -44.44 10.40 -7.56
N ASP A 782 -44.71 9.27 -6.89
CA ASP A 782 -45.34 8.08 -7.49
C ASP A 782 -46.69 8.32 -8.14
N ALA A 783 -47.41 9.40 -7.76
CA ALA A 783 -48.66 9.82 -8.38
C ALA A 783 -48.43 10.74 -9.62
N GLY A 784 -47.17 10.96 -10.03
CA GLY A 784 -46.78 11.83 -11.14
C GLY A 784 -46.88 13.33 -10.84
N ARG A 785 -47.13 13.74 -9.60
CA ARG A 785 -47.25 15.14 -9.20
C ARG A 785 -45.89 15.79 -9.05
N PRO A 786 -45.66 16.98 -9.62
CA PRO A 786 -44.36 17.65 -9.49
C PRO A 786 -44.09 18.10 -8.05
N LEU A 787 -42.89 17.83 -7.55
CA LEU A 787 -42.45 18.27 -6.24
C LEU A 787 -41.82 19.67 -6.32
N ALA A 788 -41.88 20.45 -5.23
CA ALA A 788 -41.34 21.81 -5.17
C ALA A 788 -39.79 21.77 -5.19
N SER A 789 -39.16 22.93 -5.51
CA SER A 789 -37.71 23.10 -5.28
C SER A 789 -37.40 22.88 -3.80
N GLY A 790 -36.37 22.10 -3.53
CA GLY A 790 -36.03 21.74 -2.14
C GLY A 790 -35.01 20.61 -2.06
N VAL A 791 -34.72 20.20 -0.81
CA VAL A 791 -33.85 19.10 -0.47
C VAL A 791 -34.67 17.82 -0.28
N TYR A 792 -34.21 16.73 -0.91
CA TYR A 792 -34.76 15.38 -0.84
C TYR A 792 -33.67 14.40 -0.47
N LEU A 793 -34.04 13.19 -0.07
CA LEU A 793 -33.13 12.11 0.27
C LEU A 793 -33.38 10.94 -0.71
N LEU A 794 -32.32 10.47 -1.35
CA LEU A 794 -32.34 9.21 -2.07
C LEU A 794 -31.90 8.11 -1.12
N GLY A 795 -32.74 7.12 -0.90
CA GLY A 795 -32.44 5.96 -0.04
C GLY A 795 -32.29 4.70 -0.86
N LEU A 796 -31.23 3.97 -0.64
CA LEU A 796 -31.01 2.61 -1.13
C LEU A 796 -31.07 1.66 0.07
N THR A 797 -31.88 0.61 -0.01
CA THR A 797 -31.99 -0.45 0.99
C THR A 797 -31.83 -1.81 0.36
N GLY A 798 -31.09 -2.71 1.00
CA GLY A 798 -30.85 -4.07 0.53
C GLY A 798 -30.23 -4.94 1.61
N PRO A 799 -29.88 -6.21 1.31
CA PRO A 799 -29.27 -7.12 2.28
C PRO A 799 -27.94 -6.62 2.85
N ALA A 800 -27.22 -5.77 2.10
CA ALA A 800 -25.96 -5.16 2.52
C ALA A 800 -26.14 -3.91 3.41
N GLY A 801 -27.36 -3.58 3.83
CA GLY A 801 -27.68 -2.41 4.65
C GLY A 801 -28.40 -1.29 3.90
N SER A 802 -28.31 -0.06 4.44
CA SER A 802 -28.98 1.12 3.88
C SER A 802 -27.96 2.22 3.61
N GLN A 803 -28.12 2.90 2.46
CA GLN A 803 -27.33 4.07 2.07
C GLN A 803 -28.24 5.23 1.70
N GLY A 804 -27.77 6.48 1.86
CA GLY A 804 -28.53 7.66 1.50
C GLY A 804 -27.68 8.73 0.82
N LYS A 805 -28.28 9.44 -0.15
CA LYS A 805 -27.69 10.62 -0.81
C LYS A 805 -28.65 11.79 -0.75
N ARG A 806 -28.13 12.99 -0.56
CA ARG A 806 -28.92 14.21 -0.60
C ARG A 806 -29.13 14.65 -2.05
N LEU A 807 -30.38 14.97 -2.43
CA LEU A 807 -30.75 15.54 -3.71
C LEU A 807 -31.16 17.00 -3.52
N VAL A 808 -30.77 17.89 -4.43
CA VAL A 808 -31.21 19.29 -4.43
C VAL A 808 -31.96 19.55 -5.74
N LEU A 809 -33.31 19.59 -5.67
CA LEU A 809 -34.20 19.86 -6.80
C LEU A 809 -34.37 21.37 -6.97
N LEU A 810 -34.12 21.87 -8.18
CA LEU A 810 -34.38 23.22 -8.62
C LEU A 810 -35.48 23.20 -9.69
N ARG A 811 -36.43 24.16 -9.64
CA ARG A 811 -37.49 24.35 -10.63
C ARG A 811 -37.66 25.82 -10.94
#